data_c50e18e1e003e169e253c690501176ec
#
_entry.id   c50e18e1e003e169e253c690501176ec
#
_cell.length_a   1.000
_cell.length_b   1.000
_cell.length_c   1.000
_cell.angle_alpha   90.00
_cell.angle_beta   90.00
_cell.angle_gamma   90.00
#
_symmetry.space_group_name_H-M   'P 1'
#
loop_
_entity.id
_entity.type
_entity.pdbx_description
1 polymer ?
#
loop_
_entity_poly.entity_id
_entity_poly.type
_entity_poly.pdbx_seq_one_letter_code
_entity_poly.pdbx_strand_id
1 'polypeptide(L)'
;MRGHLGTLLNDFRKHEREIAIVRYQGVRRRVTTYGELAGLAGRFAALLEDRGIVTGDRVLLWAENGAEWVAAFYGCMLRGVMVVPLDAFGSAEFARRVAADVKPKLAVGDLALLANLGENGDQGTGCGEQELVTAAKSPAVPLLSFEEWGASLPVREAGPVAGLSLETPLQILFTSGTTGDPKGIVHTHGNVLASVGPIEKAALGYLRYEKYVHPLRFLHTLPLSHVFGQTMGLWIPPIFAAEVHFETRLVAPRLVETIKRERISVLAAVPRVMALLKAHFENMHPGLADRVAASKGMKAWKRWWFFRDVHRVLGLKFWALISGGGALAGPLEQFWNALGFVVVQGYGMTETTALITLNHPFHVASGTIGKPLPGREVKIGADGEVLVKGPMISTATWSGGELRQRGDEWLATGDLAEKQATGELRFMGRKSETIVTAAGVNVHPEDLEAVLEEQPEIASSAVVAIETPAGPEPCAVLAMRGGEQQAAQAVDRANARLADFQQVRRWLVWPEPDLPRTSTGKVRRKTVANWVQEQRTAQVSGNGTAPAKGGDWLYAMVAEIAGEHPDGGDGLRLNEDFHLDSLGRVQLAAALEERLTDAPREGAVDGAKTLGDLRILVGQARGSEASAAVGHSSSQPPEETQTNVSSLPSPDVARDTAGPHAVQEVATAFRREKADFVYPHWPWWKPMQWIRSVFLELIAQPFVWFLGDPRISVPRDLPVDEPMLIICNHVTAYDGALVEYALPGRMRRRVASAMLGEMLMDFRRFRDPDTGRFMLFGPAAYFLVTALYNVFPLPRRRDFQRSFAHAGEALDRGYNVLVFPEGTRSSEGDLAPFRPGIGLLVKQAQTAVLPVALVGLGELKAKGRGWFRSGKIAVCVGEPLRFGPLESEAAITEQLHAAVSALMTGPTERSEFS
;
A
#
# COMPACT_ATOMS: atom_id res chain seq x y z
N MET A 1 8.98 0.40 -37.40
CA MET A 1 9.05 -0.48 -36.22
C MET A 1 10.31 -0.14 -35.44
N ARG A 2 10.25 -0.20 -34.12
CA ARG A 2 11.42 0.05 -33.27
C ARG A 2 12.43 -1.09 -33.43
N GLY A 3 13.71 -0.77 -33.51
CA GLY A 3 14.78 -1.79 -33.60
C GLY A 3 15.09 -2.45 -32.27
N HIS A 4 14.80 -1.77 -31.18
CA HIS A 4 14.90 -2.23 -29.79
C HIS A 4 14.10 -1.30 -28.84
N LEU A 5 13.82 -1.75 -27.62
CA LEU A 5 13.01 -1.00 -26.64
C LEU A 5 13.68 0.29 -26.13
N GLY A 6 15.00 0.39 -26.17
CA GLY A 6 15.72 1.60 -25.74
C GLY A 6 15.27 2.89 -26.47
N THR A 7 14.66 2.75 -27.67
CA THR A 7 14.09 3.90 -28.39
C THR A 7 12.86 4.51 -27.73
N LEU A 8 12.23 3.85 -26.75
CA LEU A 8 11.11 4.40 -25.96
C LEU A 8 11.51 5.67 -25.19
N LEU A 9 12.77 5.76 -24.74
CA LEU A 9 13.24 6.95 -24.02
C LEU A 9 13.23 8.21 -24.89
N ASN A 10 13.26 8.06 -26.23
CA ASN A 10 13.07 9.20 -27.12
C ASN A 10 11.65 9.79 -27.04
N ASP A 11 10.65 8.93 -26.77
CA ASP A 11 9.28 9.40 -26.58
C ASP A 11 9.13 10.07 -25.19
N PHE A 12 9.84 9.60 -24.18
CA PHE A 12 9.89 10.26 -22.86
C PHE A 12 10.41 11.70 -22.98
N ARG A 13 11.44 11.92 -23.79
CA ARG A 13 11.99 13.26 -24.03
C ARG A 13 11.02 14.20 -24.78
N LYS A 14 10.09 13.66 -25.59
CA LYS A 14 9.04 14.45 -26.21
C LYS A 14 8.03 14.97 -25.18
N HIS A 15 7.82 14.20 -24.12
CA HIS A 15 6.85 14.46 -23.05
C HIS A 15 7.53 14.79 -21.71
N GLU A 16 8.73 15.37 -21.75
CA GLU A 16 9.62 15.56 -20.58
C GLU A 16 8.97 16.23 -19.37
N ARG A 17 8.00 17.15 -19.63
CA ARG A 17 7.31 17.91 -18.57
C ARG A 17 6.05 17.23 -18.06
N GLU A 18 5.58 16.19 -18.72
CA GLU A 18 4.40 15.47 -18.33
C GLU A 18 4.72 14.46 -17.21
N ILE A 19 3.73 14.24 -16.34
CA ILE A 19 3.87 13.31 -15.21
C ILE A 19 3.85 11.88 -15.77
N ALA A 20 4.87 11.09 -15.45
CA ALA A 20 4.94 9.68 -15.79
C ALA A 20 4.45 8.81 -14.62
N ILE A 21 4.95 9.08 -13.41
CA ILE A 21 4.69 8.24 -12.24
C ILE A 21 4.24 9.11 -11.06
N VAL A 22 3.21 8.62 -10.37
CA VAL A 22 2.75 9.13 -9.08
C VAL A 22 2.74 7.99 -8.08
N ARG A 23 3.39 8.18 -6.94
CA ARG A 23 3.37 7.23 -5.83
C ARG A 23 3.15 7.96 -4.52
N TYR A 24 2.34 7.38 -3.64
CA TYR A 24 2.24 7.83 -2.26
C TYR A 24 3.25 7.06 -1.40
N GLN A 25 4.18 7.79 -0.81
CA GLN A 25 5.16 7.28 0.13
C GLN A 25 4.84 7.88 1.50
N GLY A 26 4.27 7.09 2.37
CA GLY A 26 3.63 7.61 3.58
C GLY A 26 2.52 8.62 3.21
N VAL A 27 2.65 9.87 3.68
CA VAL A 27 1.73 10.97 3.38
C VAL A 27 2.16 11.85 2.20
N ARG A 28 3.35 11.62 1.64
CA ARG A 28 3.90 12.41 0.52
C ARG A 28 3.45 11.86 -0.82
N ARG A 29 3.01 12.76 -1.69
CA ARG A 29 2.70 12.48 -3.10
C ARG A 29 3.96 12.73 -3.94
N ARG A 30 4.71 11.68 -4.22
CA ARG A 30 5.90 11.74 -5.08
C ARG A 30 5.47 11.71 -6.54
N VAL A 31 5.98 12.64 -7.30
CA VAL A 31 5.70 12.79 -8.74
C VAL A 31 7.02 12.74 -9.47
N THR A 32 7.07 11.96 -10.55
CA THR A 32 8.22 11.88 -11.44
C THR A 32 7.73 12.13 -12.85
N THR A 33 8.31 13.09 -13.53
CA THR A 33 8.00 13.38 -14.93
C THR A 33 8.70 12.38 -15.87
N TYR A 34 8.26 12.34 -17.14
CA TYR A 34 8.92 11.52 -18.15
C TYR A 34 10.38 11.94 -18.37
N GLY A 35 10.70 13.25 -18.28
CA GLY A 35 12.07 13.74 -18.37
C GLY A 35 12.94 13.28 -17.19
N GLU A 36 12.44 13.42 -15.97
CA GLU A 36 13.13 12.96 -14.76
C GLU A 36 13.33 11.44 -14.78
N LEU A 37 12.33 10.69 -15.22
CA LEU A 37 12.40 9.22 -15.35
C LEU A 37 13.46 8.80 -16.38
N ALA A 38 13.51 9.47 -17.53
CA ALA A 38 14.55 9.23 -18.55
C ALA A 38 15.95 9.56 -18.02
N GLY A 39 16.09 10.68 -17.28
CA GLY A 39 17.35 11.07 -16.65
C GLY A 39 17.82 10.06 -15.60
N LEU A 40 16.91 9.60 -14.72
CA LEU A 40 17.22 8.58 -13.73
C LEU A 40 17.66 7.26 -14.39
N ALA A 41 16.95 6.82 -15.43
CA ALA A 41 17.32 5.62 -16.20
C ALA A 41 18.70 5.77 -16.88
N GLY A 42 18.98 6.94 -17.47
CA GLY A 42 20.28 7.24 -18.08
C GLY A 42 21.42 7.28 -17.05
N ARG A 43 21.20 7.84 -15.88
CA ARG A 43 22.17 7.87 -14.78
C ARG A 43 22.43 6.47 -14.22
N PHE A 44 21.37 5.64 -14.05
CA PHE A 44 21.56 4.26 -13.65
C PHE A 44 22.30 3.44 -14.72
N ALA A 45 22.02 3.66 -16.02
CA ALA A 45 22.79 3.08 -17.12
C ALA A 45 24.27 3.45 -17.06
N ALA A 46 24.58 4.71 -16.71
CA ALA A 46 25.95 5.19 -16.51
C ALA A 46 26.63 4.51 -15.31
N LEU A 47 25.91 4.28 -14.22
CA LEU A 47 26.42 3.54 -13.06
C LEU A 47 26.78 2.10 -13.41
N LEU A 48 25.94 1.43 -14.23
CA LEU A 48 26.24 0.07 -14.69
C LEU A 48 27.53 0.04 -15.51
N GLU A 49 27.72 1.03 -16.38
CA GLU A 49 28.94 1.20 -17.16
C GLU A 49 30.17 1.42 -16.28
N ASP A 50 30.09 2.33 -15.30
CA ASP A 50 31.17 2.62 -14.35
C ASP A 50 31.56 1.40 -13.50
N ARG A 51 30.61 0.52 -13.21
CA ARG A 51 30.83 -0.75 -12.50
C ARG A 51 31.29 -1.91 -13.41
N GLY A 52 31.46 -1.68 -14.70
CA GLY A 52 31.87 -2.70 -15.66
C GLY A 52 30.81 -3.79 -15.88
N ILE A 53 29.52 -3.47 -15.63
CA ILE A 53 28.40 -4.37 -15.90
C ILE A 53 28.03 -4.24 -17.38
N VAL A 54 28.13 -5.34 -18.13
CA VAL A 54 28.04 -5.38 -19.58
C VAL A 54 26.80 -6.11 -20.08
N THR A 55 26.55 -6.01 -21.39
CA THR A 55 25.46 -6.73 -22.07
C THR A 55 25.50 -8.22 -21.76
N GLY A 56 24.36 -8.79 -21.35
CA GLY A 56 24.22 -10.19 -20.96
C GLY A 56 24.46 -10.46 -19.47
N ASP A 57 24.99 -9.51 -18.69
CA ASP A 57 25.03 -9.62 -17.23
C ASP A 57 23.62 -9.53 -16.63
N ARG A 58 23.48 -9.94 -15.39
CA ARG A 58 22.20 -9.95 -14.64
C ARG A 58 22.24 -8.95 -13.49
N VAL A 59 21.14 -8.20 -13.35
CA VAL A 59 20.88 -7.32 -12.20
C VAL A 59 19.58 -7.78 -11.53
N LEU A 60 19.69 -8.12 -10.26
CA LEU A 60 18.53 -8.46 -9.43
C LEU A 60 17.83 -7.17 -9.01
N LEU A 61 16.51 -7.08 -9.20
CA LEU A 61 15.71 -5.90 -8.87
C LEU A 61 14.62 -6.31 -7.87
N TRP A 62 14.78 -5.91 -6.60
CA TRP A 62 13.85 -6.30 -5.52
C TRP A 62 13.37 -5.10 -4.72
N ALA A 63 12.21 -4.59 -5.08
CA ALA A 63 11.61 -3.42 -4.45
C ALA A 63 10.12 -3.31 -4.77
N GLU A 64 9.41 -2.47 -4.02
CA GLU A 64 8.07 -2.04 -4.38
C GLU A 64 8.06 -1.20 -5.67
N ASN A 65 6.88 -1.14 -6.33
CA ASN A 65 6.69 -0.33 -7.52
C ASN A 65 6.97 1.16 -7.24
N GLY A 66 7.78 1.78 -8.08
CA GLY A 66 8.14 3.19 -7.95
C GLY A 66 8.93 3.71 -9.15
N ALA A 67 9.28 4.98 -9.12
CA ALA A 67 10.06 5.61 -10.18
C ALA A 67 11.47 5.02 -10.25
N GLU A 68 12.07 4.71 -9.11
CA GLU A 68 13.39 4.10 -8.98
C GLU A 68 13.40 2.70 -9.58
N TRP A 69 12.37 1.89 -9.29
CA TRP A 69 12.20 0.57 -9.89
C TRP A 69 12.14 0.64 -11.41
N VAL A 70 11.30 1.55 -11.94
CA VAL A 70 11.12 1.74 -13.38
C VAL A 70 12.40 2.26 -14.03
N ALA A 71 13.09 3.20 -13.39
CA ALA A 71 14.36 3.75 -13.86
C ALA A 71 15.47 2.69 -13.88
N ALA A 72 15.57 1.84 -12.84
CA ALA A 72 16.52 0.71 -12.80
C ALA A 72 16.27 -0.25 -13.95
N PHE A 73 15.00 -0.62 -14.19
CA PHE A 73 14.63 -1.49 -15.28
C PHE A 73 15.04 -0.92 -16.64
N TYR A 74 14.69 0.35 -16.90
CA TYR A 74 15.06 1.01 -18.17
C TYR A 74 16.57 1.22 -18.29
N GLY A 75 17.28 1.51 -17.21
CA GLY A 75 18.74 1.64 -17.25
C GLY A 75 19.45 0.32 -17.64
N CYS A 76 19.01 -0.80 -17.06
CA CYS A 76 19.46 -2.14 -17.50
C CYS A 76 19.13 -2.39 -18.98
N MET A 77 17.90 -2.10 -19.40
CA MET A 77 17.43 -2.23 -20.77
C MET A 77 18.30 -1.45 -21.76
N LEU A 78 18.75 -0.24 -21.40
CA LEU A 78 19.66 0.57 -22.24
C LEU A 78 21.03 -0.07 -22.41
N ARG A 79 21.49 -0.85 -21.44
CA ARG A 79 22.82 -1.50 -21.45
C ARG A 79 22.78 -2.94 -21.95
N GLY A 80 21.61 -3.47 -22.31
CA GLY A 80 21.43 -4.88 -22.66
C GLY A 80 21.68 -5.84 -21.48
N VAL A 81 21.52 -5.34 -20.27
CA VAL A 81 21.66 -6.09 -19.02
C VAL A 81 20.32 -6.73 -18.68
N MET A 82 20.34 -8.02 -18.38
CA MET A 82 19.11 -8.76 -18.04
C MET A 82 18.63 -8.38 -16.64
N VAL A 83 17.41 -7.85 -16.55
CA VAL A 83 16.77 -7.59 -15.26
C VAL A 83 16.18 -8.89 -14.72
N VAL A 84 16.39 -9.15 -13.44
CA VAL A 84 15.76 -10.24 -12.70
C VAL A 84 14.86 -9.61 -11.63
N PRO A 85 13.60 -9.25 -11.99
CA PRO A 85 12.71 -8.59 -11.08
C PRO A 85 12.08 -9.62 -10.13
N LEU A 86 12.13 -9.32 -8.83
CA LEU A 86 11.50 -10.09 -7.78
C LEU A 86 10.28 -9.35 -7.22
N ASP A 87 9.31 -10.13 -6.77
CA ASP A 87 8.15 -9.58 -6.08
C ASP A 87 8.55 -9.06 -4.70
N ALA A 88 8.16 -7.83 -4.37
CA ALA A 88 8.43 -7.22 -3.07
C ALA A 88 7.79 -8.00 -1.91
N PHE A 89 6.70 -8.71 -2.17
CA PHE A 89 5.99 -9.56 -1.21
C PHE A 89 6.44 -11.04 -1.27
N GLY A 90 7.44 -11.36 -2.09
CA GLY A 90 8.00 -12.71 -2.21
C GLY A 90 8.85 -13.09 -1.00
N SER A 91 9.01 -14.41 -0.76
CA SER A 91 9.82 -14.89 0.37
C SER A 91 11.32 -14.60 0.17
N ALA A 92 12.01 -14.27 1.26
CA ALA A 92 13.46 -14.05 1.26
C ALA A 92 14.23 -15.32 0.83
N GLU A 93 13.73 -16.50 1.15
CA GLU A 93 14.33 -17.77 0.73
C GLU A 93 14.28 -17.93 -0.80
N PHE A 94 13.12 -17.64 -1.42
CA PHE A 94 13.01 -17.66 -2.88
C PHE A 94 13.95 -16.65 -3.52
N ALA A 95 14.04 -15.43 -2.98
CA ALA A 95 14.95 -14.41 -3.48
C ALA A 95 16.42 -14.88 -3.41
N ARG A 96 16.84 -15.52 -2.30
CA ARG A 96 18.19 -16.10 -2.16
C ARG A 96 18.45 -17.24 -3.15
N ARG A 97 17.47 -18.14 -3.36
CA ARG A 97 17.60 -19.22 -4.36
C ARG A 97 17.75 -18.66 -5.78
N VAL A 98 16.94 -17.67 -6.15
CA VAL A 98 17.06 -17.00 -7.45
C VAL A 98 18.42 -16.30 -7.57
N ALA A 99 18.87 -15.57 -6.54
CA ALA A 99 20.19 -14.92 -6.54
C ALA A 99 21.34 -15.91 -6.73
N ALA A 100 21.27 -17.07 -6.07
CA ALA A 100 22.26 -18.14 -6.22
C ALA A 100 22.28 -18.74 -7.65
N ASP A 101 21.10 -18.90 -8.27
CA ASP A 101 20.97 -19.45 -9.63
C ASP A 101 21.42 -18.46 -10.70
N VAL A 102 21.00 -17.19 -10.62
CA VAL A 102 21.32 -16.20 -11.66
C VAL A 102 22.69 -15.54 -11.46
N LYS A 103 23.27 -15.59 -10.26
CA LYS A 103 24.56 -14.95 -9.91
C LYS A 103 24.63 -13.50 -10.42
N PRO A 104 23.79 -12.60 -9.92
CA PRO A 104 23.70 -11.23 -10.42
C PRO A 104 25.00 -10.46 -10.11
N LYS A 105 25.37 -9.54 -10.98
CA LYS A 105 26.51 -8.62 -10.75
C LYS A 105 26.17 -7.49 -9.77
N LEU A 106 24.89 -7.20 -9.60
CA LEU A 106 24.37 -6.19 -8.71
C LEU A 106 22.95 -6.59 -8.26
N ALA A 107 22.63 -6.37 -7.01
CA ALA A 107 21.25 -6.36 -6.53
C ALA A 107 20.85 -4.92 -6.16
N VAL A 108 19.72 -4.46 -6.70
CA VAL A 108 19.22 -3.11 -6.50
C VAL A 108 17.77 -3.15 -5.99
N GLY A 109 17.41 -2.26 -5.08
CA GLY A 109 16.05 -2.22 -4.55
C GLY A 109 15.89 -1.52 -3.21
N ASP A 110 14.82 -1.85 -2.50
CA ASP A 110 14.55 -1.30 -1.17
C ASP A 110 15.51 -1.89 -0.12
N LEU A 111 16.08 -1.04 0.72
CA LEU A 111 17.08 -1.43 1.72
C LEU A 111 16.59 -2.60 2.61
N ALA A 112 15.35 -2.51 3.08
CA ALA A 112 14.75 -3.53 3.94
C ALA A 112 14.63 -4.91 3.25
N LEU A 113 14.40 -4.96 1.95
CA LEU A 113 14.34 -6.20 1.18
C LEU A 113 15.73 -6.75 0.90
N LEU A 114 16.66 -5.88 0.47
CA LEU A 114 18.02 -6.27 0.13
C LEU A 114 18.79 -6.83 1.34
N ALA A 115 18.53 -6.35 2.55
CA ALA A 115 19.11 -6.86 3.78
C ALA A 115 18.90 -8.37 3.95
N ASN A 116 17.76 -8.89 3.51
CA ASN A 116 17.44 -10.33 3.57
C ASN A 116 18.26 -11.21 2.63
N LEU A 117 19.02 -10.66 1.69
CA LEU A 117 19.94 -11.44 0.84
C LEU A 117 21.25 -11.80 1.55
N GLY A 118 21.60 -11.08 2.63
CA GLY A 118 22.87 -11.24 3.36
C GLY A 118 22.83 -12.24 4.54
N GLU A 119 21.68 -12.63 5.01
CA GLU A 119 21.55 -13.55 6.16
C GLU A 119 21.71 -15.01 5.73
N ASN A 120 22.87 -15.59 6.01
CA ASN A 120 23.02 -17.03 6.05
C ASN A 120 22.23 -17.57 7.25
N GLY A 121 21.23 -18.44 6.95
CA GLY A 121 20.35 -19.00 7.95
C GLY A 121 21.09 -19.76 9.05
N ASP A 122 21.24 -19.10 10.18
CA ASP A 122 21.41 -19.75 11.46
C ASP A 122 20.32 -19.17 12.38
N GLN A 123 19.22 -19.92 12.49
CA GLN A 123 18.17 -19.61 13.46
C GLN A 123 18.67 -19.99 14.86
N GLY A 124 19.48 -19.11 15.42
CA GLY A 124 19.79 -19.04 16.84
C GLY A 124 18.81 -18.08 17.51
N THR A 125 17.88 -18.65 18.25
CA THR A 125 16.97 -17.95 19.16
C THR A 125 17.71 -16.99 20.08
N GLY A 126 17.32 -15.72 20.07
CA GLY A 126 17.48 -14.77 21.18
C GLY A 126 18.64 -13.83 21.08
N CYS A 127 18.30 -12.57 21.04
CA CYS A 127 18.91 -11.45 21.75
C CYS A 127 19.13 -10.19 20.92
N GLY A 128 18.65 -9.09 21.48
CA GLY A 128 19.33 -7.77 21.56
C GLY A 128 19.53 -6.96 20.30
N GLU A 129 18.75 -5.91 20.16
CA GLU A 129 18.74 -4.90 19.10
C GLU A 129 20.05 -4.06 18.94
N GLN A 130 21.16 -4.40 19.58
CA GLN A 130 22.35 -3.55 19.60
C GLN A 130 23.60 -4.08 18.89
N GLU A 131 23.58 -5.25 18.25
CA GLU A 131 24.77 -5.83 17.57
C GLU A 131 24.69 -5.89 16.02
N LEU A 132 23.73 -5.24 15.40
CA LEU A 132 23.46 -5.35 13.95
C LEU A 132 24.44 -4.57 13.04
N VAL A 133 25.44 -3.87 13.58
CA VAL A 133 26.29 -3.01 12.76
C VAL A 133 27.70 -3.56 12.48
N THR A 134 28.15 -4.62 13.15
CA THR A 134 29.60 -5.00 13.10
C THR A 134 29.94 -6.42 12.64
N ALA A 135 29.01 -7.25 12.21
CA ALA A 135 29.31 -8.65 11.81
C ALA A 135 28.78 -9.04 10.41
N ALA A 136 28.60 -8.13 9.47
CA ALA A 136 28.27 -8.47 8.09
C ALA A 136 29.54 -8.98 7.37
N LYS A 137 29.69 -10.31 7.21
CA LYS A 137 30.47 -10.86 6.09
C LYS A 137 29.91 -10.22 4.82
N SER A 138 30.75 -9.56 4.00
CA SER A 138 30.37 -8.90 2.74
C SER A 138 29.39 -9.79 1.97
N PRO A 139 28.21 -9.32 1.57
CA PRO A 139 27.30 -10.11 0.79
C PRO A 139 27.99 -10.57 -0.49
N ALA A 140 27.73 -11.81 -0.91
CA ALA A 140 28.33 -12.39 -2.13
C ALA A 140 27.99 -11.58 -3.40
N VAL A 141 26.99 -10.69 -3.33
CA VAL A 141 26.50 -9.82 -4.41
C VAL A 141 26.56 -8.36 -3.95
N PRO A 142 27.13 -7.43 -4.73
CA PRO A 142 27.07 -6.00 -4.43
C PRO A 142 25.62 -5.52 -4.34
N LEU A 143 25.32 -4.73 -3.31
CA LEU A 143 23.98 -4.17 -3.07
C LEU A 143 23.98 -2.66 -3.38
N LEU A 144 22.83 -2.16 -3.84
CA LEU A 144 22.57 -0.73 -4.03
C LEU A 144 21.12 -0.44 -3.65
N SER A 145 20.93 0.27 -2.53
CA SER A 145 19.57 0.63 -2.11
C SER A 145 19.04 1.86 -2.84
N PHE A 146 17.72 1.93 -3.02
CA PHE A 146 17.06 3.09 -3.60
C PHE A 146 17.17 4.33 -2.72
N GLU A 147 17.29 4.14 -1.43
CA GLU A 147 17.49 5.21 -0.45
C GLU A 147 18.86 5.93 -0.65
N GLU A 148 19.83 5.22 -1.22
CA GLU A 148 21.17 5.76 -1.50
C GLU A 148 21.31 6.35 -2.91
N TRP A 149 20.29 6.27 -3.77
CA TRP A 149 20.39 6.72 -5.16
C TRP A 149 20.80 8.17 -5.32
N GLY A 150 20.31 9.06 -4.47
CA GLY A 150 20.66 10.47 -4.51
C GLY A 150 22.17 10.74 -4.47
N ALA A 151 22.89 9.94 -3.66
CA ALA A 151 24.36 10.06 -3.50
C ALA A 151 25.15 9.14 -4.46
N SER A 152 24.57 8.01 -4.87
CA SER A 152 25.30 6.94 -5.56
C SER A 152 25.23 7.02 -7.08
N LEU A 153 24.17 7.63 -7.66
CA LEU A 153 24.06 7.75 -9.10
C LEU A 153 24.97 8.86 -9.65
N PRO A 154 25.75 8.58 -10.75
CA PRO A 154 26.54 9.60 -11.40
C PRO A 154 25.65 10.72 -11.97
N VAL A 155 26.19 11.90 -12.14
CA VAL A 155 25.47 13.04 -12.75
C VAL A 155 25.28 12.84 -14.26
N ARG A 156 26.24 12.14 -14.92
CA ARG A 156 26.16 11.84 -16.35
C ARG A 156 25.11 10.80 -16.65
N GLU A 157 24.54 10.88 -17.83
CA GLU A 157 23.62 9.88 -18.40
C GLU A 157 24.32 9.04 -19.46
N ALA A 158 23.98 7.74 -19.51
CA ALA A 158 24.38 6.87 -20.61
C ALA A 158 23.15 6.48 -21.44
N GLY A 159 23.32 6.47 -22.75
CA GLY A 159 22.30 6.03 -23.69
C GLY A 159 22.35 4.52 -23.97
N PRO A 160 21.59 4.08 -24.99
CA PRO A 160 21.62 2.70 -25.45
C PRO A 160 23.03 2.28 -25.87
N VAL A 161 23.46 1.11 -25.40
CA VAL A 161 24.73 0.52 -25.86
C VAL A 161 24.63 0.12 -27.33
N ALA A 162 25.76 0.22 -28.05
CA ALA A 162 25.82 -0.22 -29.45
C ALA A 162 25.56 -1.73 -29.56
N GLY A 163 24.85 -2.16 -30.60
CA GLY A 163 24.56 -3.57 -30.87
C GLY A 163 23.28 -4.12 -30.23
N LEU A 164 22.48 -3.30 -29.54
CA LEU A 164 21.15 -3.71 -29.10
C LEU A 164 20.26 -4.08 -30.30
N SER A 165 19.63 -5.25 -30.21
CA SER A 165 18.78 -5.80 -31.27
C SER A 165 17.48 -6.36 -30.69
N LEU A 166 16.61 -6.89 -31.53
CA LEU A 166 15.40 -7.60 -31.11
C LEU A 166 15.71 -8.89 -30.35
N GLU A 167 16.83 -9.53 -30.64
CA GLU A 167 17.28 -10.79 -30.02
C GLU A 167 17.96 -10.56 -28.66
N THR A 168 18.35 -9.32 -28.34
CA THR A 168 19.02 -9.03 -27.07
C THR A 168 18.10 -9.42 -25.90
N PRO A 169 18.56 -10.27 -24.97
CA PRO A 169 17.81 -10.60 -23.77
C PRO A 169 17.56 -9.34 -22.90
N LEU A 170 16.36 -9.24 -22.37
CA LEU A 170 15.89 -8.09 -21.59
C LEU A 170 15.76 -8.41 -20.12
N GLN A 171 15.13 -9.55 -19.81
CA GLN A 171 14.79 -9.93 -18.45
C GLN A 171 14.63 -11.42 -18.26
N ILE A 172 14.73 -11.87 -17.01
CA ILE A 172 14.41 -13.23 -16.59
C ILE A 172 13.30 -13.14 -15.55
N LEU A 173 12.10 -13.63 -15.89
CA LEU A 173 10.98 -13.69 -14.97
C LEU A 173 10.86 -15.09 -14.38
N PHE A 174 11.09 -15.19 -13.07
CA PHE A 174 10.93 -16.44 -12.36
C PHE A 174 9.47 -16.70 -12.03
N THR A 175 9.00 -17.88 -12.41
CA THR A 175 7.70 -18.40 -12.01
C THR A 175 7.93 -19.53 -11.02
N SER A 176 6.97 -19.76 -10.10
CA SER A 176 6.99 -20.95 -9.25
C SER A 176 6.83 -22.18 -10.14
N GLY A 177 7.94 -22.85 -10.42
CA GLY A 177 7.96 -24.06 -11.24
C GLY A 177 7.40 -25.28 -10.51
N THR A 178 6.93 -26.28 -11.25
CA THR A 178 6.34 -27.52 -10.71
C THR A 178 7.37 -28.44 -10.00
N THR A 179 8.66 -28.13 -10.08
CA THR A 179 9.78 -28.99 -9.62
C THR A 179 10.50 -28.45 -8.37
N GLY A 180 10.02 -27.37 -7.76
CA GLY A 180 10.66 -26.77 -6.59
C GLY A 180 11.91 -25.92 -6.91
N ASP A 181 12.55 -26.09 -8.06
CA ASP A 181 13.66 -25.26 -8.52
C ASP A 181 13.14 -24.03 -9.30
N PRO A 182 13.74 -22.84 -9.07
CA PRO A 182 13.34 -21.63 -9.78
C PRO A 182 13.50 -21.81 -11.30
N LYS A 183 12.42 -21.61 -12.07
CA LYS A 183 12.45 -21.62 -13.53
C LYS A 183 12.22 -20.22 -14.07
N GLY A 184 13.22 -19.66 -14.74
CA GLY A 184 13.15 -18.33 -15.32
C GLY A 184 12.70 -18.37 -16.78
N ILE A 185 11.78 -17.48 -17.14
CA ILE A 185 11.39 -17.25 -18.54
C ILE A 185 12.18 -16.03 -19.03
N VAL A 186 12.94 -16.22 -20.11
CA VAL A 186 13.80 -15.16 -20.67
C VAL A 186 13.08 -14.42 -21.77
N HIS A 187 12.86 -13.14 -21.60
CA HIS A 187 12.28 -12.27 -22.64
C HIS A 187 13.37 -11.47 -23.34
N THR A 188 13.20 -11.28 -24.65
CA THR A 188 14.03 -10.38 -25.45
C THR A 188 13.30 -9.05 -25.71
N HIS A 189 14.03 -8.06 -26.21
CA HIS A 189 13.44 -6.82 -26.72
C HIS A 189 12.36 -7.10 -27.79
N GLY A 190 12.60 -8.09 -28.66
CA GLY A 190 11.69 -8.50 -29.72
C GLY A 190 10.37 -9.07 -29.18
N ASN A 191 10.44 -9.93 -28.15
CA ASN A 191 9.23 -10.50 -27.55
C ASN A 191 8.29 -9.40 -27.03
N VAL A 192 8.83 -8.42 -26.30
CA VAL A 192 8.05 -7.30 -25.77
C VAL A 192 7.49 -6.43 -26.88
N LEU A 193 8.32 -6.05 -27.88
CA LEU A 193 7.85 -5.25 -29.02
C LEU A 193 6.77 -5.97 -29.82
N ALA A 194 6.87 -7.29 -29.99
CA ALA A 194 5.84 -8.09 -30.65
C ALA A 194 4.54 -8.14 -29.81
N SER A 195 4.65 -8.10 -28.49
CA SER A 195 3.47 -8.05 -27.61
C SER A 195 2.78 -6.70 -27.63
N VAL A 196 3.52 -5.60 -27.56
CA VAL A 196 2.99 -4.23 -27.43
C VAL A 196 2.69 -3.57 -28.76
N GLY A 197 3.44 -3.90 -29.83
CA GLY A 197 3.34 -3.24 -31.14
C GLY A 197 1.93 -3.21 -31.75
N PRO A 198 1.14 -4.30 -31.72
CA PRO A 198 -0.25 -4.26 -32.18
C PRO A 198 -1.13 -3.26 -31.42
N ILE A 199 -0.89 -3.09 -30.10
CA ILE A 199 -1.61 -2.13 -29.27
C ILE A 199 -1.17 -0.71 -29.62
N GLU A 200 0.14 -0.46 -29.76
CA GLU A 200 0.68 0.83 -30.20
C GLU A 200 0.06 1.24 -31.54
N LYS A 201 0.02 0.31 -32.50
CA LYS A 201 -0.60 0.58 -33.81
C LYS A 201 -2.09 0.90 -33.72
N ALA A 202 -2.83 0.16 -32.91
CA ALA A 202 -4.26 0.43 -32.67
C ALA A 202 -4.47 1.77 -31.96
N ALA A 203 -3.63 2.09 -30.98
CA ALA A 203 -3.68 3.33 -30.20
C ALA A 203 -3.51 4.58 -31.06
N LEU A 204 -2.67 4.53 -32.12
CA LEU A 204 -2.48 5.66 -33.05
C LEU A 204 -3.81 6.18 -33.64
N GLY A 205 -4.79 5.29 -33.86
CA GLY A 205 -6.13 5.66 -34.33
C GLY A 205 -6.94 6.46 -33.31
N TYR A 206 -6.62 6.34 -32.04
CA TYR A 206 -7.36 6.95 -30.92
C TYR A 206 -6.66 8.19 -30.33
N LEU A 207 -5.37 8.43 -30.64
CA LEU A 207 -4.61 9.59 -30.12
C LEU A 207 -5.29 10.93 -30.42
N ARG A 208 -6.00 11.05 -31.57
CA ARG A 208 -6.77 12.25 -31.91
C ARG A 208 -7.88 12.56 -30.91
N TYR A 209 -8.43 11.54 -30.22
CA TYR A 209 -9.49 11.69 -29.22
C TYR A 209 -8.91 11.82 -27.80
N GLU A 210 -7.74 11.22 -27.58
CA GLU A 210 -7.02 11.23 -26.30
C GLU A 210 -6.79 12.67 -25.81
N LYS A 211 -6.44 13.60 -26.71
CA LYS A 211 -6.24 15.03 -26.40
C LYS A 211 -7.39 15.70 -25.62
N TYR A 212 -8.63 15.18 -25.71
CA TYR A 212 -9.78 15.72 -24.98
C TYR A 212 -9.91 15.18 -23.56
N VAL A 213 -9.26 14.05 -23.28
CA VAL A 213 -9.30 13.38 -21.98
C VAL A 213 -7.94 13.36 -21.28
N HIS A 214 -6.94 13.90 -21.96
CA HIS A 214 -5.55 13.99 -21.49
C HIS A 214 -5.44 14.73 -20.15
N PRO A 215 -4.51 14.33 -19.26
CA PRO A 215 -3.80 13.05 -19.32
C PRO A 215 -4.69 11.88 -18.94
N LEU A 216 -4.46 10.74 -19.60
CA LEU A 216 -4.99 9.46 -19.11
C LEU A 216 -4.25 9.07 -17.84
N ARG A 217 -4.98 8.63 -16.81
CA ARG A 217 -4.44 8.27 -15.51
C ARG A 217 -4.78 6.85 -15.18
N PHE A 218 -3.74 6.03 -15.06
CA PHE A 218 -3.86 4.63 -14.69
C PHE A 218 -3.65 4.46 -13.20
N LEU A 219 -4.63 3.92 -12.49
CA LEU A 219 -4.38 3.36 -11.16
C LEU A 219 -3.87 1.94 -11.36
N HIS A 220 -2.64 1.71 -10.94
CA HIS A 220 -1.92 0.47 -11.17
C HIS A 220 -1.73 -0.26 -9.83
N THR A 221 -2.36 -1.44 -9.72
CA THR A 221 -2.39 -2.25 -8.49
C THR A 221 -1.62 -3.56 -8.62
N LEU A 222 -0.79 -3.70 -9.65
CA LEU A 222 -0.13 -4.93 -10.02
C LEU A 222 1.38 -4.86 -9.73
N PRO A 223 2.03 -5.94 -9.29
CA PRO A 223 3.49 -5.95 -9.18
C PRO A 223 4.16 -5.82 -10.57
N LEU A 224 5.17 -4.96 -10.68
CA LEU A 224 5.98 -4.82 -11.90
C LEU A 224 6.91 -6.02 -12.13
N SER A 225 7.06 -6.91 -11.16
CA SER A 225 7.73 -8.21 -11.30
C SER A 225 6.97 -9.20 -12.19
N HIS A 226 5.71 -8.90 -12.54
CA HIS A 226 4.87 -9.74 -13.41
C HIS A 226 4.62 -9.09 -14.77
N VAL A 227 4.51 -9.91 -15.83
CA VAL A 227 4.33 -9.43 -17.22
C VAL A 227 3.10 -8.55 -17.41
N PHE A 228 1.97 -8.82 -16.72
CA PHE A 228 0.78 -7.99 -16.82
C PHE A 228 1.01 -6.63 -16.15
N GLY A 229 1.66 -6.62 -14.98
CA GLY A 229 2.08 -5.39 -14.32
C GLY A 229 3.00 -4.55 -15.20
N GLN A 230 4.00 -5.17 -15.84
CA GLN A 230 4.89 -4.49 -16.78
C GLN A 230 4.14 -3.93 -18.00
N THR A 231 3.21 -4.70 -18.55
CA THR A 231 2.44 -4.25 -19.71
C THR A 231 1.66 -2.97 -19.38
N MET A 232 1.04 -2.93 -18.22
CA MET A 232 0.20 -1.80 -17.78
C MET A 232 0.97 -0.69 -17.07
N GLY A 233 2.20 -0.93 -16.62
CA GLY A 233 3.03 0.05 -15.91
C GLY A 233 4.21 0.60 -16.70
N LEU A 234 4.81 -0.22 -17.61
CA LEU A 234 6.01 0.16 -18.36
C LEU A 234 5.72 0.42 -19.83
N TRP A 235 4.88 -0.38 -20.49
CA TRP A 235 4.83 -0.41 -21.94
C TRP A 235 3.66 0.37 -22.55
N ILE A 236 2.46 0.26 -22.00
CA ILE A 236 1.27 0.94 -22.53
C ILE A 236 1.20 2.43 -22.16
N PRO A 237 1.47 2.86 -20.90
CA PRO A 237 1.33 4.26 -20.54
C PRO A 237 2.16 5.24 -21.38
N PRO A 238 3.43 4.94 -21.72
CA PRO A 238 4.22 5.86 -22.54
C PRO A 238 3.66 6.11 -23.95
N ILE A 239 2.89 5.18 -24.51
CA ILE A 239 2.24 5.35 -25.82
C ILE A 239 1.28 6.54 -25.82
N PHE A 240 0.65 6.81 -24.66
CA PHE A 240 -0.34 7.86 -24.47
C PHE A 240 0.20 9.05 -23.66
N ALA A 241 1.49 9.07 -23.32
CA ALA A 241 2.05 9.98 -22.32
C ALA A 241 1.19 10.01 -21.04
N ALA A 242 0.73 8.86 -20.61
CA ALA A 242 -0.21 8.70 -19.51
C ALA A 242 0.49 8.69 -18.14
N GLU A 243 -0.21 9.14 -17.11
CA GLU A 243 0.23 9.07 -15.72
C GLU A 243 -0.04 7.68 -15.13
N VAL A 244 0.94 7.06 -14.48
CA VAL A 244 0.79 5.81 -13.73
C VAL A 244 0.80 6.12 -12.23
N HIS A 245 -0.29 5.80 -11.56
CA HIS A 245 -0.43 5.94 -10.11
C HIS A 245 -0.26 4.55 -9.49
N PHE A 246 0.84 4.30 -8.83
CA PHE A 246 1.07 3.04 -8.11
C PHE A 246 0.37 3.06 -6.75
N GLU A 247 -0.44 2.03 -6.49
CA GLU A 247 -1.07 1.78 -5.20
C GLU A 247 -0.83 0.32 -4.79
N THR A 248 -0.15 0.12 -3.69
CA THR A 248 0.16 -1.20 -3.14
C THR A 248 -0.85 -1.65 -2.09
N ARG A 249 -1.61 -0.72 -1.51
CA ARG A 249 -2.63 -1.01 -0.51
C ARG A 249 -3.98 -1.21 -1.17
N LEU A 250 -4.40 -2.47 -1.24
CA LEU A 250 -5.62 -2.88 -1.95
C LEU A 250 -6.86 -2.80 -1.05
N VAL A 251 -7.08 -1.65 -0.41
CA VAL A 251 -8.23 -1.37 0.47
C VAL A 251 -9.27 -0.58 -0.31
N ALA A 252 -10.52 -1.05 -0.38
CA ALA A 252 -11.56 -0.46 -1.22
C ALA A 252 -11.82 1.04 -0.93
N PRO A 253 -12.00 1.52 0.31
CA PRO A 253 -12.18 2.94 0.58
C PRO A 253 -11.03 3.80 0.06
N ARG A 254 -9.78 3.33 0.23
CA ARG A 254 -8.59 4.02 -0.23
C ARG A 254 -8.50 4.06 -1.77
N LEU A 255 -8.78 2.93 -2.43
CA LEU A 255 -8.81 2.88 -3.89
C LEU A 255 -9.85 3.88 -4.44
N VAL A 256 -11.06 3.90 -3.87
CA VAL A 256 -12.14 4.84 -4.25
C VAL A 256 -11.70 6.29 -4.02
N GLU A 257 -11.09 6.59 -2.89
CA GLU A 257 -10.56 7.93 -2.59
C GLU A 257 -9.48 8.33 -3.61
N THR A 258 -8.52 7.44 -3.88
CA THR A 258 -7.43 7.67 -4.85
C THR A 258 -8.00 7.87 -6.26
N ILE A 259 -8.95 7.03 -6.69
CA ILE A 259 -9.63 7.19 -7.99
C ILE A 259 -10.25 8.59 -8.12
N LYS A 260 -10.97 9.04 -7.10
CA LYS A 260 -11.62 10.34 -7.10
C LYS A 260 -10.63 11.49 -7.01
N ARG A 261 -9.70 11.46 -6.04
CA ARG A 261 -8.74 12.53 -5.75
C ARG A 261 -7.77 12.75 -6.91
N GLU A 262 -7.19 11.68 -7.44
CA GLU A 262 -6.25 11.73 -8.55
C GLU A 262 -6.94 11.79 -9.92
N ARG A 263 -8.29 11.77 -9.96
CA ARG A 263 -9.07 11.77 -11.21
C ARG A 263 -8.63 10.65 -12.14
N ILE A 264 -8.49 9.45 -11.61
CA ILE A 264 -8.11 8.26 -12.37
C ILE A 264 -9.08 8.02 -13.51
N SER A 265 -8.55 7.61 -14.65
CA SER A 265 -9.32 7.27 -15.86
C SER A 265 -9.54 5.76 -15.96
N VAL A 266 -8.53 4.98 -15.63
CA VAL A 266 -8.49 3.53 -15.85
C VAL A 266 -7.90 2.84 -14.62
N LEU A 267 -8.51 1.76 -14.17
CA LEU A 267 -7.96 0.85 -13.15
C LEU A 267 -7.37 -0.39 -13.83
N ALA A 268 -6.09 -0.65 -13.65
CA ALA A 268 -5.43 -1.91 -14.03
C ALA A 268 -5.33 -2.80 -12.79
N ALA A 269 -6.06 -3.90 -12.78
CA ALA A 269 -6.21 -4.74 -11.60
C ALA A 269 -6.49 -6.21 -11.94
N VAL A 270 -6.27 -7.10 -10.98
CA VAL A 270 -6.76 -8.48 -11.02
C VAL A 270 -8.25 -8.54 -10.67
N PRO A 271 -8.97 -9.62 -11.06
CA PRO A 271 -10.40 -9.77 -10.80
C PRO A 271 -10.80 -9.56 -9.33
N ARG A 272 -9.96 -9.97 -8.38
CA ARG A 272 -10.23 -9.81 -6.95
C ARG A 272 -10.36 -8.35 -6.50
N VAL A 273 -9.53 -7.45 -7.00
CA VAL A 273 -9.65 -6.01 -6.68
C VAL A 273 -10.99 -5.45 -7.19
N MET A 274 -11.44 -5.94 -8.35
CA MET A 274 -12.76 -5.58 -8.89
C MET A 274 -13.89 -6.11 -8.01
N ALA A 275 -13.76 -7.33 -7.48
CA ALA A 275 -14.71 -7.92 -6.55
C ALA A 275 -14.75 -7.17 -5.21
N LEU A 276 -13.59 -6.80 -4.67
CA LEU A 276 -13.46 -5.97 -3.46
C LEU A 276 -14.20 -4.63 -3.60
N LEU A 277 -14.00 -3.94 -4.72
CA LEU A 277 -14.70 -2.69 -4.99
C LEU A 277 -16.20 -2.91 -5.15
N LYS A 278 -16.64 -4.01 -5.81
CA LYS A 278 -18.06 -4.36 -5.93
C LYS A 278 -18.69 -4.51 -4.55
N ALA A 279 -18.10 -5.32 -3.66
CA ALA A 279 -18.61 -5.54 -2.31
C ALA A 279 -18.70 -4.22 -1.51
N HIS A 280 -17.69 -3.37 -1.63
CA HIS A 280 -17.70 -2.04 -0.99
C HIS A 280 -18.86 -1.17 -1.48
N PHE A 281 -19.14 -1.14 -2.80
CA PHE A 281 -20.28 -0.38 -3.34
C PHE A 281 -21.64 -0.96 -2.94
N GLU A 282 -21.78 -2.28 -2.87
CA GLU A 282 -23.01 -2.93 -2.40
C GLU A 282 -23.28 -2.59 -0.92
N ASN A 283 -22.22 -2.54 -0.08
CA ASN A 283 -22.35 -2.11 1.31
C ASN A 283 -22.68 -0.60 1.45
N MET A 284 -22.11 0.25 0.59
CA MET A 284 -22.39 1.69 0.61
C MET A 284 -23.79 2.03 0.09
N HIS A 285 -24.33 1.23 -0.80
CA HIS A 285 -25.60 1.47 -1.49
C HIS A 285 -26.53 0.26 -1.37
N PRO A 286 -27.23 0.08 -0.25
CA PRO A 286 -28.20 -0.99 -0.09
C PRO A 286 -29.18 -1.04 -1.27
N GLY A 287 -29.43 -2.24 -1.83
CA GLY A 287 -30.27 -2.42 -3.01
C GLY A 287 -29.57 -2.15 -4.36
N LEU A 288 -28.23 -1.98 -4.37
CA LEU A 288 -27.47 -1.79 -5.62
C LEU A 288 -27.59 -3.01 -6.54
N ALA A 289 -27.60 -4.23 -5.99
CA ALA A 289 -27.76 -5.46 -6.76
C ALA A 289 -29.13 -5.50 -7.50
N ASP A 290 -30.21 -5.10 -6.84
CA ASP A 290 -31.54 -5.01 -7.46
C ASP A 290 -31.58 -3.94 -8.56
N ARG A 291 -30.93 -2.80 -8.34
CA ARG A 291 -30.80 -1.74 -9.34
C ARG A 291 -30.00 -2.22 -10.56
N VAL A 292 -28.96 -3.00 -10.35
CA VAL A 292 -28.17 -3.63 -11.43
C VAL A 292 -29.05 -4.58 -12.24
N ALA A 293 -29.84 -5.43 -11.57
CA ALA A 293 -30.79 -6.32 -12.25
C ALA A 293 -31.84 -5.53 -13.06
N ALA A 294 -32.40 -4.47 -12.49
CA ALA A 294 -33.38 -3.61 -13.14
C ALA A 294 -32.81 -2.80 -14.34
N SER A 295 -31.50 -2.63 -14.41
CA SER A 295 -30.85 -1.90 -15.49
C SER A 295 -30.68 -2.67 -16.80
N LYS A 296 -31.03 -3.98 -16.82
CA LYS A 296 -30.96 -4.82 -18.03
C LYS A 296 -31.76 -4.20 -19.18
N GLY A 297 -31.13 -4.07 -20.36
CA GLY A 297 -31.73 -3.47 -21.55
C GLY A 297 -31.73 -1.95 -21.59
N MET A 298 -31.30 -1.25 -20.55
CA MET A 298 -31.19 0.22 -20.61
C MET A 298 -30.06 0.64 -21.54
N LYS A 299 -30.28 1.74 -22.31
CA LYS A 299 -29.22 2.39 -23.09
C LYS A 299 -28.11 2.94 -22.19
N ALA A 300 -26.85 2.92 -22.64
CA ALA A 300 -25.68 3.32 -21.87
C ALA A 300 -25.82 4.68 -21.14
N TRP A 301 -26.33 5.73 -21.81
CA TRP A 301 -26.54 7.06 -21.21
C TRP A 301 -27.60 7.05 -20.09
N LYS A 302 -28.68 6.21 -20.21
CA LYS A 302 -29.68 6.05 -19.16
C LYS A 302 -29.09 5.34 -17.94
N ARG A 303 -28.27 4.29 -18.16
CA ARG A 303 -27.54 3.59 -17.08
C ARG A 303 -26.60 4.55 -16.35
N TRP A 304 -25.82 5.35 -17.08
CA TRP A 304 -24.94 6.35 -16.49
C TRP A 304 -25.69 7.33 -15.58
N TRP A 305 -26.86 7.82 -16.02
CA TRP A 305 -27.70 8.69 -15.19
C TRP A 305 -28.34 7.95 -14.00
N PHE A 306 -28.70 6.69 -14.18
CA PHE A 306 -29.33 5.84 -13.16
C PHE A 306 -28.36 5.53 -12.01
N PHE A 307 -27.07 5.34 -12.31
CA PHE A 307 -26.00 5.09 -11.35
C PHE A 307 -25.13 6.33 -11.08
N ARG A 308 -25.65 7.53 -11.27
CA ARG A 308 -24.90 8.78 -11.07
C ARG A 308 -24.32 8.94 -9.66
N ASP A 309 -24.90 8.31 -8.64
CA ASP A 309 -24.41 8.24 -7.28
C ASP A 309 -23.07 7.51 -7.22
N VAL A 310 -22.96 6.32 -7.81
CA VAL A 310 -21.71 5.57 -7.93
C VAL A 310 -20.64 6.35 -8.72
N HIS A 311 -21.05 6.94 -9.85
CA HIS A 311 -20.14 7.77 -10.66
C HIS A 311 -19.64 9.03 -9.92
N ARG A 312 -20.43 9.60 -9.01
CA ARG A 312 -19.98 10.72 -8.16
C ARG A 312 -18.95 10.31 -7.12
N VAL A 313 -19.05 9.08 -6.63
CA VAL A 313 -18.08 8.53 -5.68
C VAL A 313 -16.74 8.26 -6.35
N LEU A 314 -16.73 7.63 -7.52
CA LEU A 314 -15.50 7.35 -8.28
C LEU A 314 -14.96 8.58 -9.05
N GLY A 315 -15.80 9.56 -9.32
CA GLY A 315 -15.46 10.72 -10.14
C GLY A 315 -15.77 10.50 -11.63
N LEU A 316 -16.02 11.62 -12.34
CA LEU A 316 -16.51 11.60 -13.72
C LEU A 316 -15.47 11.19 -14.77
N LYS A 317 -14.17 11.14 -14.40
CA LYS A 317 -13.09 10.72 -15.30
C LYS A 317 -12.86 9.20 -15.33
N PHE A 318 -13.38 8.47 -14.36
CA PHE A 318 -13.22 7.01 -14.29
C PHE A 318 -14.21 6.33 -15.24
N TRP A 319 -13.70 5.57 -16.22
CA TRP A 319 -14.54 4.97 -17.25
C TRP A 319 -14.20 3.51 -17.57
N ALA A 320 -13.00 3.01 -17.22
CA ALA A 320 -12.57 1.67 -17.62
C ALA A 320 -11.83 0.90 -16.51
N LEU A 321 -12.01 -0.42 -16.55
CA LEU A 321 -11.26 -1.39 -15.78
C LEU A 321 -10.56 -2.34 -16.76
N ILE A 322 -9.26 -2.58 -16.55
CA ILE A 322 -8.48 -3.55 -17.34
C ILE A 322 -8.14 -4.72 -16.41
N SER A 323 -8.64 -5.88 -16.77
CA SER A 323 -8.49 -7.12 -16.01
C SER A 323 -7.58 -8.12 -16.73
N GLY A 324 -6.68 -8.74 -15.98
CA GLY A 324 -5.81 -9.81 -16.48
C GLY A 324 -5.17 -10.59 -15.32
N GLY A 325 -4.36 -11.59 -15.64
CA GLY A 325 -3.67 -12.41 -14.64
C GLY A 325 -4.55 -13.46 -13.95
N GLY A 326 -5.86 -13.45 -14.17
CA GLY A 326 -6.81 -14.43 -13.65
C GLY A 326 -8.11 -14.44 -14.43
N ALA A 327 -8.91 -15.49 -14.25
CA ALA A 327 -10.21 -15.60 -14.87
C ALA A 327 -11.20 -14.60 -14.25
N LEU A 328 -11.84 -13.79 -15.09
CA LEU A 328 -12.88 -12.85 -14.65
C LEU A 328 -14.23 -13.54 -14.67
N ALA A 329 -14.87 -13.66 -13.50
CA ALA A 329 -16.20 -14.26 -13.41
C ALA A 329 -17.24 -13.42 -14.19
N GLY A 330 -18.10 -14.09 -14.97
CA GLY A 330 -19.13 -13.43 -15.77
C GLY A 330 -20.04 -12.48 -14.98
N PRO A 331 -20.55 -12.84 -13.79
CA PRO A 331 -21.34 -11.94 -12.95
C PRO A 331 -20.59 -10.66 -12.52
N LEU A 332 -19.29 -10.73 -12.27
CA LEU A 332 -18.48 -9.58 -11.90
C LEU A 332 -18.28 -8.64 -13.10
N GLU A 333 -18.02 -9.19 -14.29
CA GLU A 333 -17.95 -8.41 -15.52
C GLU A 333 -19.29 -7.71 -15.80
N GLN A 334 -20.40 -8.44 -15.69
CA GLN A 334 -21.76 -7.92 -15.91
C GLN A 334 -22.10 -6.80 -14.93
N PHE A 335 -21.71 -6.91 -13.67
CA PHE A 335 -21.91 -5.87 -12.67
C PHE A 335 -21.27 -4.55 -13.10
N TRP A 336 -19.99 -4.55 -13.45
CA TRP A 336 -19.28 -3.33 -13.87
C TRP A 336 -19.81 -2.75 -15.17
N ASN A 337 -20.12 -3.62 -16.15
CA ASN A 337 -20.74 -3.21 -17.40
C ASN A 337 -22.14 -2.62 -17.18
N ALA A 338 -22.93 -3.13 -16.25
CA ALA A 338 -24.26 -2.60 -15.90
C ALA A 338 -24.16 -1.19 -15.30
N LEU A 339 -23.16 -0.91 -14.49
CA LEU A 339 -22.89 0.44 -13.98
C LEU A 339 -22.46 1.43 -15.08
N GLY A 340 -22.11 0.97 -16.27
CA GLY A 340 -21.71 1.80 -17.41
C GLY A 340 -20.20 1.95 -17.56
N PHE A 341 -19.40 1.15 -16.85
CA PHE A 341 -17.94 1.08 -17.03
C PHE A 341 -17.55 0.09 -18.11
N VAL A 342 -16.46 0.37 -18.81
CA VAL A 342 -15.87 -0.55 -19.78
C VAL A 342 -14.95 -1.51 -19.05
N VAL A 343 -15.16 -2.80 -19.25
CA VAL A 343 -14.28 -3.86 -18.75
C VAL A 343 -13.49 -4.45 -19.90
N VAL A 344 -12.18 -4.28 -19.88
CA VAL A 344 -11.26 -4.84 -20.89
C VAL A 344 -10.55 -6.02 -20.26
N GLN A 345 -10.67 -7.18 -20.85
CA GLN A 345 -9.99 -8.40 -20.42
C GLN A 345 -8.88 -8.77 -21.40
N GLY A 346 -7.65 -8.98 -20.87
CA GLY A 346 -6.51 -9.52 -21.60
C GLY A 346 -6.20 -10.93 -21.12
N TYR A 347 -5.85 -11.82 -22.05
CA TYR A 347 -5.41 -13.17 -21.77
C TYR A 347 -4.01 -13.41 -22.33
N GLY A 348 -3.20 -14.10 -21.55
CA GLY A 348 -1.85 -14.52 -21.87
C GLY A 348 -1.12 -15.01 -20.64
N MET A 349 0.15 -15.32 -20.80
CA MET A 349 0.99 -15.92 -19.76
C MET A 349 2.41 -15.34 -19.83
N THR A 350 3.27 -15.70 -18.89
CA THR A 350 4.64 -15.20 -18.84
C THR A 350 5.40 -15.59 -20.12
N GLU A 351 5.24 -16.82 -20.59
CA GLU A 351 5.90 -17.35 -21.79
C GLU A 351 5.50 -16.59 -23.07
N THR A 352 4.33 -15.92 -23.08
CA THR A 352 3.85 -15.14 -24.24
C THR A 352 4.01 -13.65 -24.08
N THR A 353 4.86 -13.22 -23.15
CA THR A 353 5.13 -11.79 -22.88
C THR A 353 3.82 -11.01 -22.66
N ALA A 354 2.96 -11.52 -21.80
CA ALA A 354 1.67 -11.04 -21.30
C ALA A 354 0.45 -11.31 -22.18
N LEU A 355 0.45 -10.97 -23.48
CA LEU A 355 -0.81 -10.90 -24.23
C LEU A 355 -0.85 -11.85 -25.45
N ILE A 356 -1.84 -12.73 -25.45
CA ILE A 356 -2.26 -13.54 -26.60
C ILE A 356 -3.49 -12.90 -27.24
N THR A 357 -4.53 -12.64 -26.42
CA THR A 357 -5.79 -12.05 -26.86
C THR A 357 -6.12 -10.82 -26.03
N LEU A 358 -6.97 -9.95 -26.56
CA LEU A 358 -7.46 -8.76 -25.88
C LEU A 358 -8.89 -8.47 -26.34
N ASN A 359 -9.76 -8.13 -25.41
CA ASN A 359 -11.07 -7.57 -25.72
C ASN A 359 -10.97 -6.15 -26.26
N HIS A 360 -11.77 -5.84 -27.28
CA HIS A 360 -11.80 -4.47 -27.80
C HIS A 360 -12.56 -3.55 -26.83
N PRO A 361 -12.02 -2.40 -26.43
CA PRO A 361 -12.62 -1.56 -25.38
C PRO A 361 -14.03 -1.04 -25.73
N PHE A 362 -14.37 -0.92 -27.01
CA PHE A 362 -15.69 -0.43 -27.45
C PHE A 362 -16.59 -1.51 -28.08
N HIS A 363 -16.11 -2.74 -28.23
CA HIS A 363 -16.84 -3.89 -28.77
C HIS A 363 -16.56 -5.12 -27.92
N VAL A 364 -16.89 -5.03 -26.63
CA VAL A 364 -16.64 -6.11 -25.68
C VAL A 364 -17.69 -7.21 -25.86
N ALA A 365 -17.23 -8.40 -26.22
CA ALA A 365 -18.05 -9.61 -26.15
C ALA A 365 -17.98 -10.18 -24.73
N SER A 366 -19.01 -9.98 -23.96
CA SER A 366 -19.06 -10.40 -22.54
C SER A 366 -18.85 -11.92 -22.40
N GLY A 367 -18.04 -12.32 -21.41
CA GLY A 367 -17.72 -13.72 -21.11
C GLY A 367 -16.64 -14.32 -22.04
N THR A 368 -15.92 -13.49 -22.82
CA THR A 368 -14.81 -13.95 -23.67
C THR A 368 -13.48 -13.31 -23.24
N ILE A 369 -12.38 -14.00 -23.54
CA ILE A 369 -11.03 -13.48 -23.35
C ILE A 369 -10.51 -12.72 -24.59
N GLY A 370 -11.42 -12.37 -25.51
CA GLY A 370 -11.13 -11.55 -26.69
C GLY A 370 -10.58 -12.32 -27.91
N LYS A 371 -10.16 -11.55 -28.92
CA LYS A 371 -9.57 -12.09 -30.16
C LYS A 371 -8.05 -12.10 -30.06
N PRO A 372 -7.41 -13.06 -30.79
CA PRO A 372 -5.97 -13.02 -30.98
C PRO A 372 -5.52 -11.67 -31.54
N LEU A 373 -4.49 -11.10 -30.93
CA LEU A 373 -3.91 -9.86 -31.42
C LEU A 373 -3.15 -10.11 -32.74
N PRO A 374 -3.01 -9.15 -33.63
CA PRO A 374 -2.26 -9.30 -34.86
C PRO A 374 -0.82 -9.82 -34.65
N GLY A 375 -0.35 -10.69 -35.56
CA GLY A 375 0.96 -11.31 -35.47
C GLY A 375 1.03 -12.56 -34.59
N ARG A 376 -0.13 -13.08 -34.15
CA ARG A 376 -0.25 -14.33 -33.38
C ARG A 376 -1.11 -15.34 -34.12
N GLU A 377 -0.66 -16.58 -34.17
CA GLU A 377 -1.45 -17.69 -34.59
C GLU A 377 -1.95 -18.46 -33.38
N VAL A 378 -3.26 -18.67 -33.32
CA VAL A 378 -3.90 -19.39 -32.21
C VAL A 378 -4.78 -20.47 -32.78
N LYS A 379 -4.57 -21.72 -32.32
CA LYS A 379 -5.42 -22.86 -32.63
C LYS A 379 -5.86 -23.56 -31.33
N ILE A 380 -7.00 -24.21 -31.40
CA ILE A 380 -7.48 -25.08 -30.33
C ILE A 380 -7.10 -26.51 -30.70
N GLY A 381 -6.40 -27.18 -29.81
CA GLY A 381 -6.03 -28.59 -29.94
C GLY A 381 -7.25 -29.51 -29.91
N ALA A 382 -7.08 -30.78 -30.27
CA ALA A 382 -8.16 -31.77 -30.22
C ALA A 382 -8.72 -31.99 -28.81
N ASP A 383 -7.92 -31.70 -27.79
CA ASP A 383 -8.27 -31.75 -26.36
C ASP A 383 -8.80 -30.43 -25.81
N GLY A 384 -9.04 -29.44 -26.67
CA GLY A 384 -9.50 -28.12 -26.26
C GLY A 384 -8.41 -27.16 -25.80
N GLU A 385 -7.12 -27.58 -25.78
CA GLU A 385 -6.02 -26.76 -25.32
C GLU A 385 -5.68 -25.63 -26.32
N VAL A 386 -5.41 -24.44 -25.78
CA VAL A 386 -4.98 -23.30 -26.56
C VAL A 386 -3.50 -23.47 -26.93
N LEU A 387 -3.23 -23.55 -28.23
CA LEU A 387 -1.87 -23.59 -28.78
C LEU A 387 -1.57 -22.27 -29.47
N VAL A 388 -0.39 -21.71 -29.19
CA VAL A 388 -0.04 -20.37 -29.66
C VAL A 388 1.32 -20.38 -30.36
N LYS A 389 1.43 -19.62 -31.47
CA LYS A 389 2.68 -19.38 -32.19
C LYS A 389 2.81 -17.89 -32.50
N GLY A 390 4.02 -17.34 -32.38
CA GLY A 390 4.29 -15.93 -32.72
C GLY A 390 5.56 -15.38 -32.09
N PRO A 391 6.01 -14.21 -32.56
CA PRO A 391 7.28 -13.62 -32.10
C PRO A 391 7.25 -13.10 -30.65
N MET A 392 6.06 -13.01 -30.00
CA MET A 392 5.94 -12.63 -28.61
C MET A 392 6.25 -13.79 -27.65
N ILE A 393 6.43 -15.02 -28.16
CA ILE A 393 6.73 -16.19 -27.32
C ILE A 393 8.20 -16.18 -26.95
N SER A 394 8.51 -16.35 -25.68
CA SER A 394 9.87 -16.59 -25.21
C SER A 394 10.41 -17.89 -25.78
N THR A 395 11.57 -17.80 -26.43
CA THR A 395 12.28 -18.95 -26.98
C THR A 395 13.29 -19.55 -26.03
N ALA A 396 13.52 -18.93 -24.87
CA ALA A 396 14.55 -19.37 -23.93
C ALA A 396 14.03 -19.39 -22.48
N THR A 397 14.57 -20.34 -21.72
CA THR A 397 14.35 -20.47 -20.27
C THR A 397 15.67 -20.46 -19.55
N TRP A 398 15.66 -20.00 -18.31
CA TRP A 398 16.79 -20.02 -17.38
C TRP A 398 16.56 -21.08 -16.32
N SER A 399 17.52 -21.98 -16.14
CA SER A 399 17.45 -23.02 -15.10
C SER A 399 18.83 -23.56 -14.80
N GLY A 400 19.18 -23.70 -13.51
CA GLY A 400 20.47 -24.22 -13.07
C GLY A 400 21.66 -23.39 -13.53
N GLY A 401 21.51 -22.06 -13.59
CA GLY A 401 22.57 -21.14 -14.00
C GLY A 401 22.79 -21.02 -15.51
N GLU A 402 21.94 -21.65 -16.33
CA GLU A 402 22.12 -21.72 -17.78
C GLU A 402 20.87 -21.30 -18.55
N LEU A 403 21.11 -20.70 -19.72
CA LEU A 403 20.08 -20.37 -20.69
C LEU A 403 19.84 -21.58 -21.60
N ARG A 404 18.60 -22.08 -21.61
CA ARG A 404 18.19 -23.22 -22.43
C ARG A 404 17.21 -22.75 -23.49
N GLN A 405 17.53 -23.04 -24.77
CA GLN A 405 16.64 -22.72 -25.88
C GLN A 405 15.46 -23.70 -25.90
N ARG A 406 14.31 -23.17 -26.25
CA ARG A 406 13.10 -23.94 -26.49
C ARG A 406 13.03 -24.31 -27.98
N GLY A 407 12.77 -25.58 -28.28
CA GLY A 407 12.70 -26.08 -29.65
C GLY A 407 11.31 -26.05 -30.29
N ASP A 408 10.26 -25.87 -29.51
CA ASP A 408 8.89 -26.02 -30.00
C ASP A 408 8.40 -24.77 -30.74
N GLU A 409 7.87 -24.99 -31.94
CA GLU A 409 7.28 -23.95 -32.77
C GLU A 409 5.93 -23.46 -32.18
N TRP A 410 5.13 -24.36 -31.61
CA TRP A 410 3.86 -24.10 -30.96
C TRP A 410 4.00 -24.20 -29.44
N LEU A 411 3.53 -23.18 -28.77
CA LEU A 411 3.41 -23.19 -27.30
C LEU A 411 2.07 -23.79 -26.89
N ALA A 412 2.10 -24.89 -26.17
CA ALA A 412 0.97 -25.43 -25.45
C ALA A 412 0.79 -24.61 -24.14
N THR A 413 -0.37 -23.94 -24.00
CA THR A 413 -0.59 -23.04 -22.89
C THR A 413 -1.03 -23.73 -21.61
N GLY A 414 -1.50 -24.96 -21.71
CA GLY A 414 -2.16 -25.67 -20.61
C GLY A 414 -3.56 -25.12 -20.28
N ASP A 415 -4.05 -24.14 -21.02
CA ASP A 415 -5.38 -23.56 -20.85
C ASP A 415 -6.35 -24.10 -21.91
N LEU A 416 -7.59 -24.34 -21.49
CA LEU A 416 -8.66 -24.82 -22.35
C LEU A 416 -9.56 -23.66 -22.79
N ALA A 417 -9.89 -23.59 -24.07
CA ALA A 417 -10.81 -22.58 -24.58
C ALA A 417 -11.65 -23.08 -25.75
N GLU A 418 -12.79 -22.43 -25.94
CA GLU A 418 -13.68 -22.62 -27.08
C GLU A 418 -13.64 -21.38 -27.98
N LYS A 419 -13.49 -21.59 -29.29
CA LYS A 419 -13.51 -20.51 -30.28
C LYS A 419 -14.95 -20.22 -30.70
N GLN A 420 -15.42 -19.00 -30.44
CA GLN A 420 -16.74 -18.54 -30.83
C GLN A 420 -16.83 -18.28 -32.34
N ALA A 421 -18.05 -18.31 -32.91
CA ALA A 421 -18.28 -18.00 -34.32
C ALA A 421 -17.79 -16.62 -34.74
N THR A 422 -17.74 -15.67 -33.83
CA THR A 422 -17.24 -14.29 -33.99
C THR A 422 -15.71 -14.19 -33.95
N GLY A 423 -15.03 -15.30 -33.65
CA GLY A 423 -13.57 -15.41 -33.58
C GLY A 423 -12.97 -15.07 -32.21
N GLU A 424 -13.78 -14.68 -31.21
CA GLU A 424 -13.33 -14.56 -29.82
C GLU A 424 -13.12 -15.94 -29.19
N LEU A 425 -12.25 -15.99 -28.16
CA LEU A 425 -12.03 -17.18 -27.36
C LEU A 425 -12.83 -17.07 -26.04
N ARG A 426 -13.46 -18.18 -25.67
CA ARG A 426 -14.08 -18.34 -24.35
C ARG A 426 -13.21 -19.27 -23.52
N PHE A 427 -12.74 -18.79 -22.39
CA PHE A 427 -11.94 -19.58 -21.46
C PHE A 427 -12.80 -20.63 -20.74
N MET A 428 -12.31 -21.88 -20.70
CA MET A 428 -13.05 -23.03 -20.15
C MET A 428 -12.37 -23.60 -18.90
N GLY A 429 -11.12 -23.24 -18.61
CA GLY A 429 -10.36 -23.73 -17.47
C GLY A 429 -8.90 -24.04 -17.82
N ARG A 430 -8.17 -24.64 -16.85
CA ARG A 430 -6.80 -25.11 -17.07
C ARG A 430 -6.73 -26.60 -17.21
N LYS A 431 -5.90 -27.03 -18.15
CA LYS A 431 -5.61 -28.43 -18.36
C LYS A 431 -4.77 -28.99 -17.20
N SER A 432 -3.82 -28.24 -16.71
CA SER A 432 -3.09 -28.54 -15.49
C SER A 432 -3.86 -28.02 -14.28
N GLU A 433 -3.77 -28.72 -13.17
CA GLU A 433 -4.49 -28.39 -11.92
C GLU A 433 -3.92 -27.16 -11.19
N THR A 434 -3.33 -26.23 -11.91
CA THR A 434 -2.80 -24.99 -11.35
C THR A 434 -3.92 -24.21 -10.69
N ILE A 435 -3.75 -23.90 -9.42
CA ILE A 435 -4.73 -23.14 -8.63
C ILE A 435 -4.48 -21.66 -8.92
N VAL A 436 -5.42 -21.04 -9.59
CA VAL A 436 -5.40 -19.60 -9.79
C VAL A 436 -6.11 -18.97 -8.61
N THR A 437 -5.34 -18.43 -7.68
CA THR A 437 -5.91 -17.76 -6.51
C THR A 437 -6.73 -16.55 -6.91
N ALA A 438 -7.61 -16.10 -6.05
CA ALA A 438 -8.40 -14.89 -6.27
C ALA A 438 -7.56 -13.62 -6.50
N ALA A 439 -6.32 -13.60 -6.05
CA ALA A 439 -5.35 -12.54 -6.34
C ALA A 439 -4.76 -12.62 -7.77
N GLY A 440 -5.20 -13.57 -8.60
CA GLY A 440 -4.66 -13.79 -9.94
C GLY A 440 -3.27 -14.40 -9.96
N VAL A 441 -2.80 -14.92 -8.82
CA VAL A 441 -1.49 -15.57 -8.70
C VAL A 441 -1.67 -17.07 -8.95
N ASN A 442 -0.83 -17.61 -9.82
CA ASN A 442 -0.79 -19.02 -10.09
C ASN A 442 -0.05 -19.75 -8.95
N VAL A 443 -0.76 -20.60 -8.25
CA VAL A 443 -0.20 -21.52 -7.27
C VAL A 443 -0.11 -22.91 -7.92
N HIS A 444 1.10 -23.42 -8.01
CA HIS A 444 1.31 -24.78 -8.52
C HIS A 444 1.26 -25.76 -7.34
N PRO A 445 0.32 -26.70 -7.33
CA PRO A 445 0.18 -27.66 -6.24
C PRO A 445 1.46 -28.40 -5.90
N GLU A 446 2.25 -28.76 -6.91
CA GLU A 446 3.49 -29.49 -6.75
C GLU A 446 4.55 -28.72 -5.93
N ASP A 447 4.59 -27.41 -6.02
CA ASP A 447 5.53 -26.58 -5.24
C ASP A 447 5.20 -26.63 -3.74
N LEU A 448 3.90 -26.59 -3.41
CA LEU A 448 3.43 -26.70 -2.04
C LEU A 448 3.66 -28.09 -1.49
N GLU A 449 3.36 -29.10 -2.30
CA GLU A 449 3.55 -30.51 -1.95
C GLU A 449 5.03 -30.82 -1.67
N ALA A 450 5.94 -30.31 -2.49
CA ALA A 450 7.37 -30.50 -2.28
C ALA A 450 7.81 -29.98 -0.90
N VAL A 451 7.37 -28.79 -0.50
CA VAL A 451 7.72 -28.19 0.79
C VAL A 451 7.03 -28.90 1.95
N LEU A 452 5.79 -29.36 1.77
CA LEU A 452 5.06 -30.14 2.76
C LEU A 452 5.72 -31.51 2.99
N GLU A 453 6.12 -32.21 1.93
CA GLU A 453 6.74 -33.53 1.99
C GLU A 453 8.17 -33.54 2.57
N GLU A 454 8.84 -32.39 2.62
CA GLU A 454 10.10 -32.22 3.37
C GLU A 454 9.91 -32.28 4.89
N GLN A 455 8.67 -32.14 5.37
CA GLN A 455 8.39 -32.23 6.81
C GLN A 455 8.40 -33.70 7.25
N PRO A 456 9.14 -34.05 8.33
CA PRO A 456 9.33 -35.46 8.77
C PRO A 456 8.02 -36.16 9.07
N GLU A 457 7.01 -35.45 9.52
CA GLU A 457 5.72 -35.99 9.96
C GLU A 457 4.77 -36.28 8.77
N ILE A 458 5.00 -35.71 7.60
CA ILE A 458 4.16 -35.88 6.41
C ILE A 458 4.71 -37.03 5.57
N ALA A 459 3.88 -38.02 5.29
CA ALA A 459 4.25 -39.18 4.47
C ALA A 459 4.07 -38.86 2.96
N SER A 460 2.98 -38.20 2.62
CA SER A 460 2.70 -37.67 1.29
C SER A 460 1.64 -36.55 1.40
N SER A 461 1.61 -35.69 0.40
CA SER A 461 0.67 -34.60 0.34
C SER A 461 0.03 -34.47 -1.05
N ALA A 462 -1.15 -33.87 -1.11
CA ALA A 462 -1.77 -33.42 -2.35
C ALA A 462 -2.44 -32.08 -2.10
N VAL A 463 -2.22 -31.13 -3.00
CA VAL A 463 -2.86 -29.82 -2.93
C VAL A 463 -3.91 -29.74 -4.03
N VAL A 464 -5.14 -29.40 -3.65
CA VAL A 464 -6.27 -29.25 -4.55
C VAL A 464 -6.90 -27.87 -4.39
N ALA A 465 -7.51 -27.38 -5.45
CA ALA A 465 -8.28 -26.14 -5.37
C ALA A 465 -9.61 -26.39 -4.65
N ILE A 466 -9.98 -25.49 -3.77
CA ILE A 466 -11.32 -25.40 -3.18
C ILE A 466 -11.92 -24.04 -3.49
N GLU A 467 -13.21 -24.02 -3.78
CA GLU A 467 -13.94 -22.76 -3.98
C GLU A 467 -14.30 -22.17 -2.64
N THR A 468 -13.92 -20.91 -2.43
CA THR A 468 -14.33 -20.12 -1.27
C THR A 468 -15.07 -18.86 -1.73
N PRO A 469 -15.80 -18.16 -0.84
CA PRO A 469 -16.43 -16.88 -1.20
C PRO A 469 -15.44 -15.84 -1.73
N ALA A 470 -14.18 -15.94 -1.31
CA ALA A 470 -13.09 -15.08 -1.77
C ALA A 470 -12.48 -15.53 -3.12
N GLY A 471 -12.81 -16.73 -3.62
CA GLY A 471 -12.29 -17.35 -4.84
C GLY A 471 -11.56 -18.67 -4.57
N PRO A 472 -10.93 -19.27 -5.59
CA PRO A 472 -10.21 -20.52 -5.43
C PRO A 472 -9.02 -20.41 -4.48
N GLU A 473 -8.88 -21.35 -3.55
CA GLU A 473 -7.77 -21.44 -2.61
C GLU A 473 -7.13 -22.83 -2.60
N PRO A 474 -5.83 -22.94 -2.31
CA PRO A 474 -5.17 -24.22 -2.13
C PRO A 474 -5.60 -24.87 -0.81
N CYS A 475 -6.01 -26.13 -0.89
CA CYS A 475 -6.27 -26.98 0.27
C CYS A 475 -5.32 -28.20 0.22
N ALA A 476 -4.48 -28.36 1.25
CA ALA A 476 -3.59 -29.49 1.34
C ALA A 476 -4.30 -30.69 1.98
N VAL A 477 -4.13 -31.85 1.40
CA VAL A 477 -4.53 -33.14 1.99
C VAL A 477 -3.28 -33.89 2.36
N LEU A 478 -3.11 -34.20 3.64
CA LEU A 478 -1.88 -34.74 4.24
C LEU A 478 -2.07 -36.17 4.68
N ALA A 479 -1.26 -37.08 4.18
CA ALA A 479 -1.10 -38.40 4.78
C ALA A 479 0.04 -38.33 5.80
N MET A 480 -0.27 -38.57 7.08
CA MET A 480 0.67 -38.38 8.18
C MET A 480 1.43 -39.69 8.54
N ARG A 481 2.72 -39.57 8.91
CA ARG A 481 3.50 -40.69 9.50
C ARG A 481 3.24 -40.88 10.98
N GLY A 482 2.71 -39.87 11.63
CA GLY A 482 2.35 -39.78 13.04
C GLY A 482 0.93 -39.38 13.28
N GLY A 483 0.60 -38.94 14.49
CA GLY A 483 -0.76 -38.51 14.81
C GLY A 483 -1.14 -37.18 14.15
N GLU A 484 -2.44 -36.99 13.92
CA GLU A 484 -3.08 -35.79 13.35
C GLU A 484 -2.67 -34.50 14.07
N GLN A 485 -2.35 -34.59 15.37
CA GLN A 485 -1.96 -33.44 16.20
C GLN A 485 -0.67 -32.74 15.75
N GLN A 486 0.17 -33.39 14.94
CA GLN A 486 1.42 -32.81 14.43
C GLN A 486 1.23 -32.09 13.06
N ALA A 487 0.08 -32.22 12.42
CA ALA A 487 -0.19 -31.68 11.10
C ALA A 487 -0.07 -30.15 11.08
N ALA A 488 -0.67 -29.46 12.05
CA ALA A 488 -0.61 -28.01 12.16
C ALA A 488 0.83 -27.48 12.23
N GLN A 489 1.67 -28.06 13.10
CA GLN A 489 3.07 -27.63 13.23
C GLN A 489 3.90 -27.93 11.97
N ALA A 490 3.60 -29.01 11.27
CA ALA A 490 4.26 -29.34 10.01
C ALA A 490 3.88 -28.35 8.91
N VAL A 491 2.61 -27.97 8.83
CA VAL A 491 2.11 -26.95 7.89
C VAL A 491 2.70 -25.57 8.22
N ASP A 492 2.80 -25.19 9.50
CA ASP A 492 3.42 -23.92 9.90
C ASP A 492 4.88 -23.83 9.45
N ARG A 493 5.65 -24.90 9.65
CA ARG A 493 7.05 -24.94 9.19
C ARG A 493 7.17 -24.91 7.66
N ALA A 494 6.25 -25.54 6.95
CA ALA A 494 6.18 -25.47 5.50
C ALA A 494 5.84 -24.05 5.05
N ASN A 495 4.83 -23.41 5.65
CA ASN A 495 4.40 -22.05 5.34
C ASN A 495 5.49 -21.01 5.58
N ALA A 496 6.35 -21.20 6.58
CA ALA A 496 7.50 -20.32 6.84
C ALA A 496 8.50 -20.26 5.66
N ARG A 497 8.45 -21.23 4.75
CA ARG A 497 9.32 -21.33 3.56
C ARG A 497 8.61 -20.96 2.25
N LEU A 498 7.31 -20.76 2.30
CA LEU A 498 6.47 -20.39 1.16
C LEU A 498 6.22 -18.88 1.14
N ALA A 499 6.02 -18.34 -0.05
CA ALA A 499 5.54 -16.97 -0.18
C ALA A 499 4.09 -16.87 0.34
N ASP A 500 3.65 -15.70 0.78
CA ASP A 500 2.32 -15.49 1.37
C ASP A 500 1.17 -16.01 0.51
N PHE A 501 1.26 -15.85 -0.80
CA PHE A 501 0.26 -16.33 -1.75
C PHE A 501 0.28 -17.85 -1.96
N GLN A 502 1.34 -18.54 -1.54
CA GLN A 502 1.52 -19.99 -1.62
C GLN A 502 1.23 -20.68 -0.29
N GLN A 503 1.01 -19.94 0.79
CA GLN A 503 0.76 -20.55 2.10
C GLN A 503 -0.48 -21.44 2.09
N VAL A 504 -0.32 -22.61 2.66
CA VAL A 504 -1.39 -23.58 2.89
C VAL A 504 -2.17 -23.14 4.13
N ARG A 505 -3.34 -22.56 3.90
CA ARG A 505 -4.21 -22.08 4.99
C ARG A 505 -5.25 -23.10 5.37
N ARG A 506 -5.63 -23.97 4.42
CA ARG A 506 -6.60 -25.06 4.62
C ARG A 506 -5.92 -26.38 4.40
N TRP A 507 -6.09 -27.27 5.34
CA TRP A 507 -5.56 -28.61 5.23
C TRP A 507 -6.50 -29.62 5.91
N LEU A 508 -6.48 -30.85 5.40
CA LEU A 508 -7.20 -31.98 5.92
C LEU A 508 -6.23 -33.17 6.05
N VAL A 509 -6.44 -33.99 7.06
CA VAL A 509 -5.66 -35.22 7.21
C VAL A 509 -6.39 -36.37 6.52
N TRP A 510 -5.69 -37.03 5.60
CA TRP A 510 -6.20 -38.19 4.91
C TRP A 510 -6.30 -39.37 5.87
N PRO A 511 -7.44 -40.12 5.89
CA PRO A 511 -7.65 -41.16 6.91
C PRO A 511 -6.80 -42.43 6.72
N GLU A 512 -6.24 -42.62 5.51
CA GLU A 512 -5.40 -43.78 5.20
C GLU A 512 -3.90 -43.41 5.23
N PRO A 513 -2.98 -44.42 5.35
CA PRO A 513 -1.55 -44.16 5.44
C PRO A 513 -0.91 -43.51 4.21
N ASP A 514 -1.54 -43.60 3.05
CA ASP A 514 -1.11 -42.96 1.79
C ASP A 514 -2.30 -42.47 0.99
N LEU A 515 -2.03 -41.48 0.13
CA LEU A 515 -3.01 -40.89 -0.77
C LEU A 515 -3.36 -41.85 -1.94
N PRO A 516 -4.56 -41.76 -2.52
CA PRO A 516 -4.93 -42.61 -3.65
C PRO A 516 -4.05 -42.32 -4.87
N ARG A 517 -3.44 -43.38 -5.44
CA ARG A 517 -2.48 -43.27 -6.55
C ARG A 517 -2.93 -44.03 -7.80
N THR A 518 -2.38 -43.64 -8.93
CA THR A 518 -2.45 -44.39 -10.17
C THR A 518 -1.47 -45.60 -10.11
N SER A 519 -1.59 -46.54 -11.05
CA SER A 519 -0.63 -47.64 -11.21
C SER A 519 0.82 -47.15 -11.48
N THR A 520 0.97 -45.93 -11.97
CA THR A 520 2.26 -45.27 -12.19
C THR A 520 2.75 -44.46 -10.98
N GLY A 521 2.05 -44.54 -9.83
CA GLY A 521 2.45 -43.89 -8.59
C GLY A 521 2.03 -42.43 -8.45
N LYS A 522 1.38 -41.81 -9.45
CA LYS A 522 0.89 -40.42 -9.38
C LYS A 522 -0.40 -40.34 -8.52
N VAL A 523 -0.48 -39.33 -7.67
CA VAL A 523 -1.67 -39.06 -6.86
C VAL A 523 -2.88 -38.80 -7.77
N ARG A 524 -4.02 -39.42 -7.44
CA ARG A 524 -5.29 -39.22 -8.11
C ARG A 524 -5.98 -37.96 -7.56
N ARG A 525 -5.49 -36.78 -8.00
CA ARG A 525 -5.97 -35.48 -7.47
C ARG A 525 -7.49 -35.30 -7.54
N LYS A 526 -8.13 -35.78 -8.62
CA LYS A 526 -9.60 -35.72 -8.72
C LYS A 526 -10.30 -36.48 -7.58
N THR A 527 -9.77 -37.64 -7.21
CA THR A 527 -10.32 -38.43 -6.09
C THR A 527 -10.14 -37.69 -4.77
N VAL A 528 -8.96 -37.08 -4.58
CA VAL A 528 -8.66 -36.28 -3.39
C VAL A 528 -9.56 -35.03 -3.35
N ALA A 529 -9.72 -34.33 -4.47
CA ALA A 529 -10.58 -33.15 -4.55
C ALA A 529 -12.06 -33.45 -4.25
N ASN A 530 -12.58 -34.57 -4.78
CA ASN A 530 -13.94 -35.01 -4.48
C ASN A 530 -14.11 -35.30 -2.99
N TRP A 531 -13.16 -36.00 -2.38
CA TRP A 531 -13.17 -36.26 -0.95
C TRP A 531 -13.15 -35.00 -0.11
N VAL A 532 -12.32 -34.00 -0.46
CA VAL A 532 -12.30 -32.69 0.21
C VAL A 532 -13.67 -32.03 0.13
N GLN A 533 -14.32 -32.08 -1.03
CA GLN A 533 -15.65 -31.52 -1.23
C GLN A 533 -16.73 -32.23 -0.39
N GLU A 534 -16.64 -33.56 -0.28
CA GLU A 534 -17.52 -34.35 0.57
C GLU A 534 -17.38 -34.03 2.06
N GLN A 535 -16.12 -33.87 2.54
CA GLN A 535 -15.84 -33.48 3.92
C GLN A 535 -16.41 -32.09 4.23
N ARG A 536 -16.25 -31.13 3.33
CA ARG A 536 -16.81 -29.78 3.48
C ARG A 536 -18.33 -29.80 3.51
N THR A 537 -18.97 -30.57 2.63
CA THR A 537 -20.42 -30.68 2.61
C THR A 537 -20.97 -31.34 3.88
N ALA A 538 -20.26 -32.35 4.41
CA ALA A 538 -20.58 -32.97 5.68
C ALA A 538 -20.47 -32.01 6.87
N GLN A 539 -19.43 -31.15 6.89
CA GLN A 539 -19.27 -30.10 7.90
C GLN A 539 -20.38 -29.04 7.83
N VAL A 540 -20.77 -28.62 6.64
CA VAL A 540 -21.89 -27.68 6.43
C VAL A 540 -23.23 -28.28 6.82
N SER A 541 -23.44 -29.59 6.57
CA SER A 541 -24.69 -30.30 6.93
C SER A 541 -24.75 -30.69 8.42
N GLY A 542 -23.61 -30.76 9.11
CA GLY A 542 -23.52 -31.07 10.55
C GLY A 542 -23.66 -29.84 11.48
N ASN A 543 -23.50 -28.65 10.98
CA ASN A 543 -23.58 -27.40 11.75
C ASN A 543 -24.93 -26.67 11.55
N GLY A 544 -26.01 -27.39 11.70
CA GLY A 544 -27.34 -26.79 11.90
C GLY A 544 -27.51 -26.41 13.37
N THR A 545 -26.86 -25.38 13.85
CA THR A 545 -27.22 -24.46 14.94
C THR A 545 -25.93 -23.73 15.38
N ALA A 546 -25.73 -22.54 14.82
CA ALA A 546 -24.77 -21.61 15.42
C ALA A 546 -25.28 -21.23 16.82
N PRO A 547 -24.51 -21.43 17.90
CA PRO A 547 -24.81 -20.74 19.12
C PRO A 547 -24.43 -19.29 18.92
N ALA A 548 -25.41 -18.41 18.90
CA ALA A 548 -25.23 -16.99 19.11
C ALA A 548 -24.63 -16.80 20.51
N LYS A 549 -23.30 -16.84 20.63
CA LYS A 549 -22.61 -16.30 21.80
C LYS A 549 -22.43 -14.82 21.57
N GLY A 550 -23.20 -14.05 22.30
CA GLY A 550 -23.21 -12.61 22.24
C GLY A 550 -21.83 -12.01 22.48
N GLY A 551 -21.51 -11.00 21.72
CA GLY A 551 -20.69 -9.90 22.18
C GLY A 551 -19.28 -9.78 21.65
N ASP A 552 -18.68 -10.76 20.96
CA ASP A 552 -17.32 -10.62 20.46
C ASP A 552 -17.30 -10.06 19.03
N TRP A 553 -17.33 -8.74 18.96
CA TRP A 553 -17.32 -8.01 17.69
C TRP A 553 -16.03 -8.24 16.88
N LEU A 554 -14.87 -8.50 17.55
CA LEU A 554 -13.60 -8.73 16.88
C LEU A 554 -13.58 -10.11 16.20
N TYR A 555 -14.04 -11.13 16.92
CA TYR A 555 -14.26 -12.45 16.34
C TYR A 555 -15.25 -12.37 15.16
N ALA A 556 -16.38 -11.69 15.33
CA ALA A 556 -17.38 -11.55 14.26
C ALA A 556 -16.80 -10.85 13.02
N MET A 557 -15.99 -9.81 13.20
CA MET A 557 -15.33 -9.11 12.11
C MET A 557 -14.33 -10.00 11.38
N VAL A 558 -13.48 -10.73 12.13
CA VAL A 558 -12.50 -11.65 11.53
C VAL A 558 -13.24 -12.76 10.78
N ALA A 559 -14.28 -13.33 11.37
CA ALA A 559 -15.10 -14.39 10.78
C ALA A 559 -15.84 -13.91 9.50
N GLU A 560 -16.34 -12.67 9.49
CA GLU A 560 -17.00 -12.07 8.33
C GLU A 560 -16.03 -11.86 7.16
N ILE A 561 -14.81 -11.38 7.45
CA ILE A 561 -13.79 -11.16 6.44
C ILE A 561 -13.25 -12.49 5.90
N ALA A 562 -13.05 -13.44 6.78
CA ALA A 562 -12.57 -14.77 6.45
C ALA A 562 -13.64 -15.64 5.75
N GLY A 563 -14.94 -15.37 6.00
CA GLY A 563 -16.04 -16.23 5.58
C GLY A 563 -16.10 -17.55 6.37
N GLU A 564 -15.43 -17.63 7.54
CA GLU A 564 -15.29 -18.82 8.37
C GLU A 564 -15.63 -18.51 9.82
N HIS A 565 -16.19 -19.49 10.52
CA HIS A 565 -16.61 -19.37 11.92
C HIS A 565 -16.01 -20.52 12.76
N PRO A 566 -14.67 -20.56 12.97
CA PRO A 566 -14.05 -21.62 13.74
C PRO A 566 -14.44 -21.56 15.22
N ASP A 567 -14.73 -22.71 15.83
CA ASP A 567 -15.01 -22.80 17.25
C ASP A 567 -13.70 -22.69 18.05
N GLY A 568 -13.61 -21.74 18.96
CA GLY A 568 -12.43 -21.55 19.82
C GLY A 568 -12.42 -20.22 20.54
N GLY A 569 -11.27 -19.92 21.16
CA GLY A 569 -11.02 -18.69 21.91
C GLY A 569 -9.85 -17.91 21.31
N ASP A 570 -9.12 -17.18 22.18
CA ASP A 570 -8.00 -16.31 21.81
C ASP A 570 -6.83 -17.02 21.14
N GLY A 571 -6.74 -18.34 21.27
CA GLY A 571 -5.72 -19.18 20.61
C GLY A 571 -5.99 -19.46 19.13
N LEU A 572 -7.17 -19.07 18.58
CA LEU A 572 -7.48 -19.23 17.16
C LEU A 572 -6.48 -18.47 16.29
N ARG A 573 -5.87 -19.16 15.37
CA ARG A 573 -4.82 -18.62 14.48
C ARG A 573 -5.47 -18.00 13.24
N LEU A 574 -5.03 -16.79 12.91
CA LEU A 574 -5.62 -16.00 11.83
C LEU A 574 -5.42 -16.65 10.46
N ASN A 575 -4.26 -17.26 10.23
CA ASN A 575 -3.97 -17.90 8.93
C ASN A 575 -4.57 -19.28 8.80
N GLU A 576 -4.54 -20.09 9.90
CA GLU A 576 -4.86 -21.51 9.84
C GLU A 576 -6.30 -21.80 10.20
N ASP A 577 -6.85 -21.11 11.21
CA ASP A 577 -8.20 -21.38 11.70
C ASP A 577 -9.24 -20.48 11.02
N PHE A 578 -8.90 -19.21 10.74
CA PHE A 578 -9.73 -18.29 9.96
C PHE A 578 -9.34 -18.23 8.48
N HIS A 579 -8.27 -18.86 8.07
CA HIS A 579 -7.78 -18.90 6.70
C HIS A 579 -7.57 -17.51 6.06
N LEU A 580 -7.16 -16.51 6.87
CA LEU A 580 -6.88 -15.16 6.41
C LEU A 580 -5.58 -15.09 5.61
N ASP A 581 -5.69 -14.68 4.35
CA ASP A 581 -4.55 -14.39 3.49
C ASP A 581 -4.02 -12.97 3.71
N SER A 582 -2.93 -12.61 3.03
CA SER A 582 -2.36 -11.26 3.10
C SER A 582 -3.36 -10.19 2.72
N LEU A 583 -4.28 -10.47 1.80
CA LEU A 583 -5.36 -9.55 1.45
C LEU A 583 -6.47 -9.53 2.49
N GLY A 584 -6.83 -10.68 3.06
CA GLY A 584 -7.73 -10.76 4.22
C GLY A 584 -7.19 -9.98 5.41
N ARG A 585 -5.86 -10.01 5.65
CA ARG A 585 -5.21 -9.19 6.68
C ARG A 585 -5.26 -7.70 6.39
N VAL A 586 -5.09 -7.31 5.13
CA VAL A 586 -5.27 -5.91 4.70
C VAL A 586 -6.73 -5.46 4.85
N GLN A 587 -7.70 -6.32 4.53
CA GLN A 587 -9.11 -6.04 4.75
C GLN A 587 -9.43 -5.92 6.24
N LEU A 588 -8.84 -6.78 7.07
CA LEU A 588 -8.98 -6.74 8.53
C LEU A 588 -8.38 -5.46 9.11
N ALA A 589 -7.19 -5.06 8.66
CA ALA A 589 -6.58 -3.79 9.07
C ALA A 589 -7.49 -2.61 8.70
N ALA A 590 -8.05 -2.60 7.49
CA ALA A 590 -8.98 -1.57 7.04
C ALA A 590 -10.28 -1.53 7.86
N ALA A 591 -10.85 -2.70 8.16
CA ALA A 591 -12.06 -2.81 8.96
C ALA A 591 -11.81 -2.37 10.42
N LEU A 592 -10.62 -2.65 10.94
CA LEU A 592 -10.18 -2.15 12.24
C LEU A 592 -9.97 -0.63 12.22
N GLU A 593 -9.37 -0.07 11.17
CA GLU A 593 -9.21 1.37 10.97
C GLU A 593 -10.56 2.10 10.86
N GLU A 594 -11.54 1.48 10.24
CA GLU A 594 -12.89 2.05 10.12
C GLU A 594 -13.65 2.04 11.47
N ARG A 595 -13.36 1.06 12.32
CA ARG A 595 -14.11 0.82 13.58
C ARG A 595 -13.43 1.34 14.83
N LEU A 596 -12.09 1.47 14.79
CA LEU A 596 -11.30 1.95 15.92
C LEU A 596 -10.84 3.39 15.69
N THR A 597 -10.84 4.13 16.76
CA THR A 597 -10.44 5.55 16.76
C THR A 597 -8.93 5.73 16.64
N ASP A 598 -8.18 4.84 17.31
CA ASP A 598 -6.73 4.64 17.17
C ASP A 598 -6.53 3.26 16.56
N ALA A 599 -6.38 3.20 15.26
CA ALA A 599 -6.13 1.94 14.56
C ALA A 599 -4.77 1.37 14.95
N PRO A 600 -4.63 0.03 15.00
CA PRO A 600 -3.32 -0.60 15.14
C PRO A 600 -2.35 -0.07 14.08
N ARG A 601 -1.08 0.08 14.46
CA ARG A 601 -0.04 0.58 13.55
C ARG A 601 -0.01 -0.22 12.26
N GLU A 602 0.27 0.45 11.17
CA GLU A 602 0.53 -0.18 9.89
C GLU A 602 1.58 -1.30 10.04
N GLY A 603 1.24 -2.52 9.60
CA GLY A 603 2.09 -3.70 9.80
C GLY A 603 1.88 -4.45 11.13
N ALA A 604 1.21 -3.88 12.13
CA ALA A 604 0.97 -4.60 13.39
C ALA A 604 -0.03 -5.75 13.22
N VAL A 605 -1.04 -5.57 12.36
CA VAL A 605 -2.02 -6.61 12.03
C VAL A 605 -1.35 -7.76 11.26
N ASP A 606 -0.32 -7.45 10.45
CA ASP A 606 0.45 -8.46 9.71
C ASP A 606 1.27 -9.35 10.65
N GLY A 607 1.72 -8.80 11.78
CA GLY A 607 2.46 -9.54 12.82
C GLY A 607 1.60 -10.39 13.75
N ALA A 608 0.27 -10.16 13.80
CA ALA A 608 -0.64 -10.92 14.64
C ALA A 608 -0.82 -12.36 14.11
N LYS A 609 -0.57 -13.36 14.94
CA LYS A 609 -0.72 -14.78 14.57
C LYS A 609 -2.05 -15.34 15.04
N THR A 610 -2.57 -14.87 16.16
CA THR A 610 -3.79 -15.38 16.79
C THR A 610 -4.82 -14.27 16.99
N LEU A 611 -6.07 -14.67 17.24
CA LEU A 611 -7.14 -13.76 17.64
C LEU A 611 -6.79 -13.03 18.96
N GLY A 612 -6.07 -13.70 19.84
CA GLY A 612 -5.55 -13.12 21.09
C GLY A 612 -4.54 -12.01 20.84
N ASP A 613 -3.59 -12.20 19.90
CA ASP A 613 -2.65 -11.16 19.49
C ASP A 613 -3.40 -9.92 18.96
N LEU A 614 -4.42 -10.17 18.14
CA LEU A 614 -5.25 -9.12 17.60
C LEU A 614 -6.02 -8.36 18.68
N ARG A 615 -6.50 -9.07 19.72
CA ARG A 615 -7.15 -8.43 20.88
C ARG A 615 -6.19 -7.58 21.69
N ILE A 616 -4.95 -8.04 21.84
CA ILE A 616 -3.91 -7.26 22.53
C ILE A 616 -3.63 -5.98 21.74
N LEU A 617 -3.50 -6.06 20.41
CA LEU A 617 -3.31 -4.90 19.54
C LEU A 617 -4.48 -3.91 19.64
N VAL A 618 -5.72 -4.42 19.59
CA VAL A 618 -6.95 -3.63 19.73
C VAL A 618 -7.10 -3.09 21.16
N GLY A 619 -6.68 -3.86 22.17
CA GLY A 619 -6.68 -3.47 23.57
C GLY A 619 -5.63 -2.39 23.88
N GLN A 620 -4.47 -2.43 23.25
CA GLN A 620 -3.44 -1.38 23.34
C GLN A 620 -3.93 -0.08 22.68
N ALA A 621 -4.59 -0.18 21.54
CA ALA A 621 -5.24 0.96 20.89
C ALA A 621 -6.35 1.58 21.74
N ARG A 622 -7.11 0.78 22.50
CA ARG A 622 -8.12 1.24 23.48
C ARG A 622 -7.53 1.67 24.81
N GLY A 623 -6.44 1.08 25.23
CA GLY A 623 -5.75 1.39 26.50
C GLY A 623 -5.11 2.77 26.48
N SER A 624 -4.75 3.29 25.31
CA SER A 624 -4.31 4.67 25.14
C SER A 624 -5.46 5.67 25.38
N GLU A 625 -6.71 5.27 25.14
CA GLU A 625 -7.91 6.07 25.48
C GLU A 625 -8.21 6.08 27.00
N ALA A 626 -7.98 4.97 27.68
CA ALA A 626 -8.23 4.87 29.12
C ALA A 626 -7.16 5.58 29.96
N SER A 627 -5.90 5.57 29.49
CA SER A 627 -4.80 6.29 30.17
C SER A 627 -4.89 7.81 30.04
N ALA A 628 -5.64 8.32 29.05
CA ALA A 628 -5.88 9.76 28.89
C ALA A 628 -7.06 10.29 29.72
N ALA A 629 -7.86 9.39 30.32
CA ALA A 629 -9.05 9.75 31.10
C ALA A 629 -8.83 9.72 32.63
N VAL A 630 -7.71 9.19 33.12
CA VAL A 630 -7.40 9.07 34.55
C VAL A 630 -6.13 9.88 34.85
N GLY A 631 -6.28 11.16 34.84
CA GLY A 631 -5.25 12.10 35.25
C GLY A 631 -5.86 13.30 35.95
N HIS A 632 -6.44 13.15 37.15
CA HIS A 632 -6.52 14.13 38.23
C HIS A 632 -7.37 13.57 39.34
N SER A 633 -6.75 12.99 40.35
CA SER A 633 -7.08 13.25 41.81
C SER A 633 -6.03 12.55 42.70
N SER A 634 -5.28 13.41 43.39
CA SER A 634 -4.61 13.35 44.68
C SER A 634 -4.38 12.01 45.40
N SER A 635 -3.09 11.76 45.65
CA SER A 635 -2.36 11.35 46.88
C SER A 635 -3.17 10.84 48.08
N GLN A 636 -2.93 9.63 48.55
CA GLN A 636 -2.21 9.19 49.75
C GLN A 636 -2.17 7.66 49.90
N PRO A 637 -1.14 7.09 50.55
CA PRO A 637 -0.85 5.66 50.49
C PRO A 637 -1.32 4.91 51.77
N PRO A 638 -0.95 3.64 51.95
CA PRO A 638 -1.87 2.53 52.15
C PRO A 638 -1.93 2.05 53.62
N GLU A 639 -2.99 1.35 53.94
CA GLU A 639 -3.02 0.45 55.11
C GLU A 639 -3.58 -0.92 54.71
N GLU A 640 -2.83 -1.92 55.06
CA GLU A 640 -3.20 -3.33 55.04
C GLU A 640 -4.36 -3.60 55.98
N THR A 641 -5.32 -4.43 55.64
CA THR A 641 -5.82 -5.47 56.53
C THR A 641 -6.68 -6.51 55.78
N GLN A 642 -6.53 -7.72 56.32
CA GLN A 642 -6.96 -9.03 55.89
C GLN A 642 -8.47 -9.26 55.87
N THR A 643 -8.83 -10.24 55.03
CA THR A 643 -9.83 -11.31 55.21
C THR A 643 -11.27 -10.96 55.53
N ASN A 644 -12.26 -11.37 54.76
CA ASN A 644 -13.05 -12.57 55.04
C ASN A 644 -14.10 -12.88 53.94
N VAL A 645 -14.28 -14.17 53.77
CA VAL A 645 -15.28 -14.90 52.99
C VAL A 645 -16.68 -14.65 53.54
N SER A 646 -17.72 -14.43 52.74
CA SER A 646 -18.95 -15.23 52.81
C SER A 646 -20.08 -14.73 51.89
N SER A 647 -20.61 -15.70 51.15
CA SER A 647 -22.05 -15.93 50.82
C SER A 647 -22.84 -14.99 49.93
N LEU A 648 -23.27 -15.59 48.83
CA LEU A 648 -24.45 -15.29 48.02
C LEU A 648 -25.75 -15.01 48.85
N PRO A 649 -26.74 -14.31 48.24
CA PRO A 649 -27.72 -15.05 47.44
C PRO A 649 -28.20 -14.32 46.15
N SER A 650 -28.62 -15.13 45.16
CA SER A 650 -29.60 -14.71 44.15
C SER A 650 -30.97 -14.50 44.76
N PRO A 651 -31.85 -13.66 44.19
CA PRO A 651 -32.99 -14.26 43.45
C PRO A 651 -33.50 -13.51 42.19
N ASP A 652 -34.05 -14.31 41.33
CA ASP A 652 -35.29 -14.24 40.51
C ASP A 652 -35.89 -12.94 40.02
N VAL A 653 -36.18 -13.00 38.73
CA VAL A 653 -37.42 -12.63 37.98
C VAL A 653 -37.77 -11.14 37.82
N ALA A 654 -37.59 -10.68 36.60
CA ALA A 654 -38.66 -9.98 35.86
C ALA A 654 -38.38 -10.03 34.34
N ARG A 655 -39.19 -10.82 33.63
CA ARG A 655 -39.44 -10.63 32.20
C ARG A 655 -40.17 -9.30 32.06
N ASP A 656 -39.63 -8.43 31.19
CA ASP A 656 -40.51 -7.53 30.47
C ASP A 656 -39.92 -7.19 29.07
N THR A 657 -40.81 -7.28 28.16
CA THR A 657 -40.83 -7.02 26.71
C THR A 657 -40.19 -5.67 26.33
N ALA A 658 -39.07 -5.70 25.63
CA ALA A 658 -38.61 -4.55 24.85
C ALA A 658 -38.70 -4.88 23.35
N GLY A 659 -39.61 -4.19 22.67
CA GLY A 659 -39.90 -4.34 21.27
C GLY A 659 -38.80 -3.81 20.34
N PRO A 660 -38.96 -3.92 19.00
CA PRO A 660 -37.94 -3.67 17.99
C PRO A 660 -37.40 -2.23 17.91
N HIS A 661 -37.91 -1.30 18.72
CA HIS A 661 -37.41 0.08 18.76
C HIS A 661 -36.08 0.25 19.53
N ALA A 662 -35.74 -0.64 20.46
CA ALA A 662 -34.49 -0.55 21.23
C ALA A 662 -33.25 -0.90 20.40
N VAL A 663 -33.38 -1.76 19.41
CA VAL A 663 -32.28 -2.13 18.50
C VAL A 663 -32.00 -1.01 17.50
N GLN A 664 -33.01 -0.23 17.16
CA GLN A 664 -32.89 0.90 16.25
C GLN A 664 -32.32 2.15 16.94
N GLU A 665 -32.54 2.31 18.24
CA GLU A 665 -31.89 3.38 19.03
C GLU A 665 -30.42 3.11 19.34
N VAL A 666 -30.05 1.84 19.52
CA VAL A 666 -28.62 1.45 19.68
C VAL A 666 -27.90 1.58 18.33
N ALA A 667 -28.51 1.22 17.23
CA ALA A 667 -27.96 1.41 15.88
C ALA A 667 -27.87 2.90 15.47
N THR A 668 -28.75 3.76 15.97
CA THR A 668 -28.70 5.22 15.76
C THR A 668 -27.74 5.91 16.72
N ALA A 669 -27.48 5.36 17.92
CA ALA A 669 -26.46 5.86 18.83
C ALA A 669 -25.03 5.56 18.32
N PHE A 670 -24.83 4.50 17.50
CA PHE A 670 -23.57 4.21 16.84
C PHE A 670 -23.35 4.98 15.52
N ARG A 671 -24.35 5.66 14.98
CA ARG A 671 -24.16 6.76 14.02
C ARG A 671 -23.72 8.04 14.72
N ARG A 672 -22.78 7.96 15.63
CA ARG A 672 -22.15 9.14 16.19
C ARG A 672 -21.38 9.87 15.09
N GLU A 673 -21.85 11.09 14.84
CA GLU A 673 -21.26 12.12 14.02
C GLU A 673 -19.77 11.89 13.75
N LYS A 674 -19.44 11.49 12.52
CA LYS A 674 -18.09 11.71 11.98
C LYS A 674 -17.83 13.19 12.20
N ALA A 675 -16.87 13.53 13.03
CA ALA A 675 -16.45 14.90 13.18
C ALA A 675 -15.91 15.35 11.80
N ASP A 676 -16.72 16.05 11.05
CA ASP A 676 -16.44 16.44 9.66
C ASP A 676 -15.51 17.66 9.69
N PHE A 677 -14.22 17.40 10.04
CA PHE A 677 -13.18 18.42 9.95
C PHE A 677 -12.97 18.81 8.49
N VAL A 678 -12.93 20.11 8.24
CA VAL A 678 -12.70 20.65 6.89
C VAL A 678 -11.24 21.01 6.73
N TYR A 679 -10.62 20.41 5.74
CA TYR A 679 -9.24 20.65 5.32
C TYR A 679 -9.22 21.61 4.12
N PRO A 680 -9.00 22.91 4.34
CA PRO A 680 -9.20 23.92 3.30
C PRO A 680 -8.00 23.96 2.35
N HIS A 681 -8.27 23.92 1.04
CA HIS A 681 -7.26 24.09 -0.02
C HIS A 681 -7.23 25.52 -0.58
N TRP A 682 -8.27 26.33 -0.32
CA TRP A 682 -8.37 27.71 -0.82
C TRP A 682 -7.28 28.65 -0.26
N PRO A 683 -6.66 28.42 0.94
CA PRO A 683 -5.53 29.23 1.38
C PRO A 683 -4.30 29.11 0.50
N TRP A 684 -4.23 28.06 -0.31
CA TRP A 684 -3.13 27.83 -1.27
C TRP A 684 -3.35 28.48 -2.64
N TRP A 685 -4.47 29.15 -2.87
CA TRP A 685 -4.69 29.91 -4.11
C TRP A 685 -3.74 31.11 -4.18
N LYS A 686 -3.23 31.41 -5.37
CA LYS A 686 -2.28 32.52 -5.59
C LYS A 686 -2.75 33.86 -5.01
N PRO A 687 -4.02 34.29 -5.15
CA PRO A 687 -4.48 35.54 -4.52
C PRO A 687 -4.38 35.51 -2.98
N MET A 688 -4.71 34.39 -2.37
CA MET A 688 -4.65 34.24 -0.91
C MET A 688 -3.20 34.18 -0.39
N GLN A 689 -2.28 33.56 -1.15
CA GLN A 689 -0.85 33.59 -0.86
C GLN A 689 -0.32 35.02 -0.89
N TRP A 690 -0.73 35.82 -1.86
CA TRP A 690 -0.34 37.22 -1.96
C TRP A 690 -0.90 38.04 -0.79
N ILE A 691 -2.20 37.93 -0.47
CA ILE A 691 -2.84 38.59 0.69
C ILE A 691 -2.12 38.23 1.98
N ARG A 692 -1.83 36.95 2.20
CA ARG A 692 -1.08 36.47 3.37
C ARG A 692 0.33 37.04 3.43
N SER A 693 1.05 37.05 2.30
CA SER A 693 2.40 37.63 2.25
C SER A 693 2.40 39.10 2.62
N VAL A 694 1.46 39.87 2.10
CA VAL A 694 1.29 41.29 2.45
C VAL A 694 0.95 41.46 3.94
N PHE A 695 0.03 40.67 4.47
CA PHE A 695 -0.34 40.68 5.87
C PHE A 695 0.85 40.35 6.79
N LEU A 696 1.59 39.29 6.49
CA LEU A 696 2.72 38.86 7.28
C LEU A 696 3.84 39.93 7.33
N GLU A 697 4.16 40.52 6.20
CA GLU A 697 5.27 41.47 6.10
C GLU A 697 4.90 42.88 6.60
N LEU A 698 3.68 43.37 6.34
CA LEU A 698 3.28 44.75 6.64
C LEU A 698 2.51 44.90 7.96
N ILE A 699 1.90 43.83 8.47
CA ILE A 699 1.08 43.89 9.67
C ILE A 699 1.64 43.00 10.76
N ALA A 700 1.77 41.70 10.52
CA ALA A 700 2.15 40.75 11.57
C ALA A 700 3.57 40.98 12.08
N GLN A 701 4.54 41.17 11.19
CA GLN A 701 5.95 41.42 11.56
C GLN A 701 6.12 42.69 12.38
N PRO A 702 5.67 43.88 11.93
CA PRO A 702 5.73 45.09 12.75
C PRO A 702 5.00 44.96 14.08
N PHE A 703 3.86 44.26 14.09
CA PHE A 703 3.07 44.08 15.30
C PHE A 703 3.78 43.19 16.33
N VAL A 704 4.39 42.07 15.91
CA VAL A 704 5.21 41.20 16.78
C VAL A 704 6.41 41.96 17.31
N TRP A 705 7.12 42.72 16.44
CA TRP A 705 8.20 43.58 16.86
C TRP A 705 7.78 44.63 17.90
N PHE A 706 6.67 45.34 17.60
CA PHE A 706 6.16 46.40 18.49
C PHE A 706 5.74 45.85 19.86
N LEU A 707 5.10 44.70 19.91
CA LEU A 707 4.55 44.10 21.14
C LEU A 707 5.61 43.30 21.92
N GLY A 708 6.55 42.63 21.30
CA GLY A 708 7.40 41.64 21.94
C GLY A 708 8.89 41.83 21.79
N ASP A 709 9.32 42.40 20.66
CA ASP A 709 10.73 42.54 20.27
C ASP A 709 11.58 41.29 20.63
N PRO A 710 11.19 40.10 20.13
CA PRO A 710 11.85 38.87 20.51
C PRO A 710 13.27 38.79 19.97
N ARG A 711 14.19 38.24 20.77
CA ARG A 711 15.55 37.93 20.31
C ARG A 711 15.48 36.70 19.42
N ILE A 712 16.11 36.74 18.25
CA ILE A 712 16.08 35.66 17.27
C ILE A 712 17.47 35.06 17.12
N SER A 713 17.55 33.73 17.20
CA SER A 713 18.75 32.96 16.86
C SER A 713 18.39 31.97 15.77
N VAL A 714 19.00 32.10 14.58
CA VAL A 714 18.76 31.26 13.40
C VAL A 714 20.08 30.80 12.81
N PRO A 715 20.23 29.51 12.46
CA PRO A 715 21.42 29.02 11.76
C PRO A 715 21.66 29.76 10.43
N ARG A 716 22.95 30.00 10.07
CA ARG A 716 23.29 30.72 8.83
C ARG A 716 22.98 29.89 7.57
N ASP A 717 23.16 28.60 7.65
CA ASP A 717 23.08 27.66 6.51
C ASP A 717 21.75 26.92 6.43
N LEU A 718 20.64 27.57 6.85
CA LEU A 718 19.32 26.97 6.80
C LEU A 718 18.85 26.74 5.35
N PRO A 719 18.43 25.52 4.95
CA PRO A 719 17.97 25.22 3.60
C PRO A 719 16.56 25.78 3.34
N VAL A 720 16.50 27.08 3.00
CA VAL A 720 15.24 27.86 2.89
C VAL A 720 14.31 27.44 1.75
N ASP A 721 14.81 26.71 0.76
CA ASP A 721 14.05 26.27 -0.41
C ASP A 721 13.49 24.85 -0.26
N GLU A 722 13.87 24.15 0.80
CA GLU A 722 13.36 22.81 1.12
C GLU A 722 12.21 22.88 2.13
N PRO A 723 11.01 22.33 1.84
CA PRO A 723 9.92 22.30 2.80
C PRO A 723 10.22 21.32 3.94
N MET A 724 10.02 21.80 5.18
CA MET A 724 10.34 21.05 6.40
C MET A 724 9.15 20.96 7.36
N LEU A 725 9.17 19.96 8.24
CA LEU A 725 8.36 19.95 9.45
C LEU A 725 9.03 20.88 10.47
N ILE A 726 8.29 21.84 11.01
CA ILE A 726 8.72 22.72 12.09
C ILE A 726 8.04 22.25 13.37
N ILE A 727 8.82 21.93 14.38
CA ILE A 727 8.31 21.57 15.70
C ILE A 727 8.69 22.62 16.73
N CYS A 728 7.77 22.92 17.65
CA CYS A 728 8.00 23.94 18.65
C CYS A 728 7.28 23.59 19.95
N ASN A 729 7.80 24.02 21.12
CA ASN A 729 7.08 24.00 22.38
C ASN A 729 5.89 24.94 22.35
N HIS A 730 4.85 24.66 23.16
CA HIS A 730 3.57 25.38 23.12
C HIS A 730 3.21 26.04 24.46
N VAL A 731 3.26 27.35 24.51
CA VAL A 731 3.01 28.13 25.72
C VAL A 731 1.78 29.03 25.60
N THR A 732 1.63 29.73 24.47
CA THR A 732 0.58 30.73 24.27
C THR A 732 -0.21 30.52 22.96
N ALA A 733 -1.27 31.29 22.76
CA ALA A 733 -2.03 31.29 21.50
C ALA A 733 -1.27 31.96 20.35
N TYR A 734 -0.16 32.64 20.62
CA TYR A 734 0.59 33.46 19.65
C TYR A 734 1.91 32.80 19.19
N ASP A 735 2.18 31.59 19.66
CA ASP A 735 3.43 30.87 19.39
C ASP A 735 3.68 30.70 17.89
N GLY A 736 2.63 30.43 17.11
CA GLY A 736 2.73 30.34 15.65
C GLY A 736 3.26 31.64 15.01
N ALA A 737 2.75 32.78 15.47
CA ALA A 737 3.20 34.09 14.98
C ALA A 737 4.65 34.43 15.35
N LEU A 738 5.09 33.98 16.53
CA LEU A 738 6.49 34.14 16.99
C LEU A 738 7.45 33.26 16.18
N VAL A 739 7.07 32.01 15.92
CA VAL A 739 7.82 31.11 15.04
C VAL A 739 7.93 31.69 13.64
N GLU A 740 6.80 32.08 13.04
CA GLU A 740 6.80 32.70 11.71
C GLU A 740 7.63 34.00 11.67
N TYR A 741 7.62 34.79 12.75
CA TYR A 741 8.44 35.99 12.85
C TYR A 741 9.95 35.69 12.75
N ALA A 742 10.42 34.59 13.37
CA ALA A 742 11.82 34.22 13.40
C ALA A 742 12.32 33.60 12.08
N LEU A 743 11.43 33.03 11.30
CA LEU A 743 11.84 32.33 10.07
C LEU A 743 12.28 33.30 8.96
N PRO A 744 13.22 32.90 8.09
CA PRO A 744 13.57 33.66 6.88
C PRO A 744 12.34 33.92 6.00
N GLY A 745 12.28 35.08 5.33
CA GLY A 745 11.09 35.55 4.60
C GLY A 745 10.54 34.56 3.56
N ARG A 746 11.41 33.76 2.90
CA ARG A 746 10.95 32.71 1.97
C ARG A 746 10.20 31.58 2.68
N MET A 747 10.71 31.13 3.84
CA MET A 747 10.07 30.08 4.65
C MET A 747 8.78 30.58 5.30
N ARG A 748 8.82 31.76 5.92
CA ARG A 748 7.70 32.41 6.62
C ARG A 748 6.44 32.51 5.77
N ARG A 749 6.58 32.95 4.51
CA ARG A 749 5.47 33.09 3.57
C ARG A 749 4.82 31.77 3.18
N ARG A 750 5.47 30.65 3.46
CA ARG A 750 5.06 29.30 3.12
C ARG A 750 5.02 28.42 4.36
N VAL A 751 4.24 28.81 5.37
CA VAL A 751 3.95 27.99 6.56
C VAL A 751 2.49 27.53 6.49
N ALA A 752 2.24 26.31 6.88
CA ALA A 752 0.94 25.73 7.16
C ALA A 752 0.95 25.24 8.61
N SER A 753 0.11 25.83 9.46
CA SER A 753 0.16 25.59 10.89
C SER A 753 -0.93 24.61 11.33
N ALA A 754 -0.55 23.54 12.02
CA ALA A 754 -1.51 22.63 12.63
C ALA A 754 -2.19 23.30 13.83
N MET A 755 -3.51 23.32 13.83
CA MET A 755 -4.33 23.89 14.89
C MET A 755 -5.33 22.88 15.42
N LEU A 756 -5.73 23.00 16.67
CA LEU A 756 -6.71 22.12 17.29
C LEU A 756 -7.99 22.05 16.45
N GLY A 757 -8.33 20.85 15.94
CA GLY A 757 -9.44 20.65 15.03
C GLY A 757 -10.80 21.01 15.63
N GLU A 758 -10.99 20.67 16.91
CA GLU A 758 -12.18 20.99 17.69
C GLU A 758 -12.39 22.51 17.77
N MET A 759 -11.33 23.28 18.01
CA MET A 759 -11.39 24.74 18.07
C MET A 759 -11.80 25.35 16.71
N LEU A 760 -11.24 24.87 15.61
CA LEU A 760 -11.63 25.31 14.26
C LEU A 760 -13.09 24.97 13.95
N MET A 761 -13.57 23.84 14.44
CA MET A 761 -14.96 23.44 14.27
C MET A 761 -15.91 24.30 15.10
N ASP A 762 -15.54 24.65 16.34
CA ASP A 762 -16.34 25.55 17.21
C ASP A 762 -16.48 26.93 16.56
N PHE A 763 -15.42 27.54 16.05
CA PHE A 763 -15.52 28.79 15.28
C PHE A 763 -16.53 28.69 14.14
N ARG A 764 -16.50 27.60 13.36
CA ARG A 764 -17.46 27.40 12.27
C ARG A 764 -18.90 27.22 12.73
N ARG A 765 -19.10 26.67 13.94
CA ARG A 765 -20.41 26.40 14.54
C ARG A 765 -20.93 27.56 15.40
N PHE A 766 -20.33 28.74 15.28
CA PHE A 766 -20.68 29.94 16.09
C PHE A 766 -20.50 29.68 17.59
N ARG A 767 -19.55 28.88 18.01
CA ARG A 767 -19.24 28.59 19.39
C ARG A 767 -17.89 29.17 19.79
N ASP A 768 -17.81 29.69 20.99
CA ASP A 768 -16.56 30.09 21.61
C ASP A 768 -15.82 28.82 22.08
N PRO A 769 -14.56 28.61 21.66
CA PRO A 769 -13.83 27.37 21.97
C PRO A 769 -13.57 27.16 23.49
N ASP A 770 -13.45 28.23 24.25
CA ASP A 770 -13.10 28.16 25.67
C ASP A 770 -14.38 28.10 26.57
N THR A 771 -15.44 28.78 26.20
CA THR A 771 -16.65 28.89 27.01
C THR A 771 -17.84 28.10 26.46
N GLY A 772 -17.77 27.64 25.23
CA GLY A 772 -18.88 26.96 24.52
C GLY A 772 -20.10 27.86 24.23
N ARG A 773 -20.03 29.17 24.57
CA ARG A 773 -21.09 30.14 24.37
C ARG A 773 -21.22 30.56 22.89
N PHE A 774 -22.38 31.12 22.53
CA PHE A 774 -22.59 31.63 21.16
C PHE A 774 -21.64 32.77 20.84
N MET A 775 -20.93 32.66 19.73
CA MET A 775 -19.97 33.65 19.21
C MET A 775 -20.35 34.07 17.79
N LEU A 776 -20.98 35.25 17.66
CA LEU A 776 -21.51 35.77 16.38
C LEU A 776 -20.43 35.84 15.28
N PHE A 777 -19.20 36.18 15.64
CA PHE A 777 -18.08 36.35 14.68
C PHE A 777 -17.23 35.07 14.51
N GLY A 778 -17.67 33.91 15.03
CA GLY A 778 -16.92 32.65 14.91
C GLY A 778 -16.50 32.29 13.49
N PRO A 779 -17.40 32.24 12.49
CA PRO A 779 -17.03 31.95 11.10
C PRO A 779 -16.08 32.98 10.48
N ALA A 780 -16.18 34.25 10.87
CA ALA A 780 -15.23 35.28 10.42
C ALA A 780 -13.84 35.04 11.02
N ALA A 781 -13.78 34.65 12.31
CA ALA A 781 -12.54 34.27 12.97
C ALA A 781 -11.92 33.01 12.29
N TYR A 782 -12.71 31.97 12.01
CA TYR A 782 -12.28 30.82 11.24
C TYR A 782 -11.68 31.22 9.89
N PHE A 783 -12.40 32.06 9.13
CA PHE A 783 -11.94 32.53 7.82
C PHE A 783 -10.61 33.30 7.93
N LEU A 784 -10.51 34.24 8.86
CA LEU A 784 -9.32 35.06 9.06
C LEU A 784 -8.11 34.22 9.47
N VAL A 785 -8.25 33.35 10.46
CA VAL A 785 -7.13 32.49 10.91
C VAL A 785 -6.69 31.57 9.81
N THR A 786 -7.63 30.96 9.07
CA THR A 786 -7.33 30.05 7.95
C THR A 786 -6.68 30.81 6.79
N ALA A 787 -7.14 32.03 6.47
CA ALA A 787 -6.60 32.84 5.37
C ALA A 787 -5.18 33.34 5.67
N LEU A 788 -4.99 33.90 6.87
CA LEU A 788 -3.79 34.66 7.23
C LEU A 788 -2.66 33.78 7.76
N TYR A 789 -2.96 32.68 8.44
CA TYR A 789 -1.99 31.75 9.03
C TYR A 789 -2.02 30.34 8.41
N ASN A 790 -2.85 30.15 7.36
CA ASN A 790 -2.91 28.87 6.64
C ASN A 790 -3.09 27.66 7.56
N VAL A 791 -4.01 27.79 8.53
CA VAL A 791 -4.22 26.73 9.52
C VAL A 791 -5.05 25.58 8.98
N PHE A 792 -4.73 24.38 9.45
CA PHE A 792 -5.49 23.16 9.16
C PHE A 792 -5.76 22.39 10.47
N PRO A 793 -6.85 21.59 10.54
CA PRO A 793 -7.23 20.92 11.76
C PRO A 793 -6.30 19.76 12.08
N LEU A 794 -5.86 19.66 13.34
CA LEU A 794 -5.20 18.49 13.93
C LEU A 794 -6.02 18.09 15.16
N PRO A 795 -6.87 17.06 15.09
CA PRO A 795 -7.73 16.63 16.19
C PRO A 795 -6.94 15.93 17.29
N ARG A 796 -7.46 15.98 18.54
CA ARG A 796 -6.82 15.36 19.72
C ARG A 796 -6.96 13.85 19.78
N ARG A 797 -8.05 13.27 19.23
CA ARG A 797 -8.44 11.88 19.48
C ARG A 797 -8.87 11.07 18.26
N ARG A 798 -9.17 11.69 17.11
CA ARG A 798 -9.72 10.99 15.93
C ARG A 798 -9.25 11.65 14.63
N ASP A 799 -9.14 10.86 13.54
CA ASP A 799 -8.94 11.36 12.17
C ASP A 799 -7.55 11.97 11.88
N PHE A 800 -6.51 11.48 12.57
CA PHE A 800 -5.12 11.93 12.35
C PHE A 800 -4.63 11.72 10.90
N GLN A 801 -5.09 10.66 10.25
CA GLN A 801 -4.65 10.34 8.90
C GLN A 801 -4.98 11.43 7.89
N ARG A 802 -6.18 12.05 7.99
CA ARG A 802 -6.54 13.19 7.14
C ARG A 802 -5.69 14.42 7.43
N SER A 803 -5.37 14.67 8.68
CA SER A 803 -4.47 15.77 9.07
C SER A 803 -3.07 15.53 8.55
N PHE A 804 -2.56 14.32 8.67
CA PHE A 804 -1.26 13.94 8.15
C PHE A 804 -1.20 13.98 6.63
N ALA A 805 -2.25 13.51 5.94
CA ALA A 805 -2.38 13.62 4.50
C ALA A 805 -2.38 15.09 4.05
N HIS A 806 -3.08 15.99 4.77
CA HIS A 806 -3.08 17.42 4.47
C HIS A 806 -1.71 18.07 4.73
N ALA A 807 -1.02 17.67 5.80
CA ALA A 807 0.36 18.09 6.08
C ALA A 807 1.31 17.64 4.96
N GLY A 808 1.19 16.38 4.53
CA GLY A 808 1.94 15.86 3.37
C GLY A 808 1.69 16.65 2.10
N GLU A 809 0.42 16.97 1.80
CA GLU A 809 0.06 17.80 0.64
C GLU A 809 0.60 19.23 0.75
N ALA A 810 0.62 19.80 1.94
CA ALA A 810 1.23 21.11 2.17
C ALA A 810 2.74 21.08 1.88
N LEU A 811 3.46 20.08 2.38
CA LEU A 811 4.87 19.84 2.09
C LEU A 811 5.14 19.65 0.59
N ASP A 812 4.29 18.89 -0.11
CA ASP A 812 4.40 18.67 -1.57
C ASP A 812 4.19 19.94 -2.39
N ARG A 813 3.45 20.91 -1.84
CA ARG A 813 3.23 22.24 -2.43
C ARG A 813 4.33 23.25 -2.05
N GLY A 814 5.37 22.82 -1.33
CA GLY A 814 6.49 23.64 -0.88
C GLY A 814 6.17 24.52 0.33
N TYR A 815 5.18 24.12 1.17
CA TYR A 815 4.94 24.75 2.46
C TYR A 815 5.71 24.02 3.56
N ASN A 816 6.23 24.76 4.52
CA ASN A 816 6.68 24.22 5.80
C ASN A 816 5.44 23.91 6.66
N VAL A 817 5.48 22.85 7.44
CA VAL A 817 4.36 22.46 8.29
C VAL A 817 4.75 22.65 9.76
N LEU A 818 4.08 23.57 10.46
CA LEU A 818 4.30 23.85 11.88
C LEU A 818 3.38 22.99 12.75
N VAL A 819 3.97 22.24 13.66
CA VAL A 819 3.26 21.38 14.63
C VAL A 819 3.78 21.63 16.05
N PHE A 820 2.87 21.61 17.02
CA PHE A 820 3.17 21.65 18.44
C PHE A 820 3.00 20.26 19.05
N PRO A 821 4.09 19.47 19.22
CA PRO A 821 4.01 18.05 19.52
C PRO A 821 3.52 17.74 20.95
N GLU A 822 3.53 18.71 21.87
CA GLU A 822 2.95 18.58 23.21
C GLU A 822 1.42 18.40 23.17
N GLY A 823 0.75 18.96 22.16
CA GLY A 823 -0.70 18.87 21.97
C GLY A 823 -1.54 19.67 22.97
N THR A 824 -0.92 20.31 23.96
CA THR A 824 -1.54 21.21 24.94
C THR A 824 -0.57 22.35 25.26
N ARG A 825 -1.11 23.48 25.71
CA ARG A 825 -0.26 24.62 26.13
C ARG A 825 0.28 24.37 27.53
N SER A 826 1.60 24.55 27.72
CA SER A 826 2.23 24.52 29.03
C SER A 826 1.69 25.65 29.93
N SER A 827 1.47 25.36 31.20
CA SER A 827 1.06 26.38 32.19
C SER A 827 2.24 27.24 32.66
N GLU A 828 3.40 26.65 32.80
CA GLU A 828 4.58 27.26 33.43
C GLU A 828 5.72 27.54 32.43
N GLY A 829 5.59 27.09 31.19
CA GLY A 829 6.58 27.25 30.12
C GLY A 829 7.58 26.11 30.03
N ASP A 830 7.46 25.08 30.86
CA ASP A 830 8.28 23.87 30.78
C ASP A 830 7.86 23.03 29.58
N LEU A 831 8.83 22.30 29.03
CA LEU A 831 8.59 21.40 27.90
C LEU A 831 7.86 20.14 28.36
N ALA A 832 6.63 19.98 27.91
CA ALA A 832 5.86 18.76 28.17
C ALA A 832 6.35 17.59 27.26
N PRO A 833 6.15 16.34 27.68
CA PRO A 833 6.45 15.18 26.83
C PRO A 833 5.76 15.26 25.47
N PHE A 834 6.47 14.93 24.41
CA PHE A 834 5.92 14.90 23.07
C PHE A 834 5.01 13.70 22.89
N ARG A 835 3.92 13.90 22.16
CA ARG A 835 3.00 12.81 21.81
C ARG A 835 3.66 11.88 20.79
N PRO A 836 3.48 10.55 20.90
CA PRO A 836 4.08 9.58 19.97
C PRO A 836 3.74 9.81 18.49
N GLY A 837 2.58 10.43 18.21
CA GLY A 837 2.15 10.75 16.84
C GLY A 837 3.10 11.67 16.06
N ILE A 838 4.02 12.39 16.74
CA ILE A 838 5.00 13.21 16.02
C ILE A 838 6.06 12.34 15.33
N GLY A 839 6.54 11.28 15.99
CA GLY A 839 7.47 10.33 15.39
C GLY A 839 6.87 9.66 14.15
N LEU A 840 5.60 9.25 14.23
CA LEU A 840 4.85 8.71 13.10
C LEU A 840 4.72 9.72 11.96
N LEU A 841 4.36 10.98 12.26
CA LEU A 841 4.26 12.03 11.24
C LEU A 841 5.60 12.25 10.53
N VAL A 842 6.71 12.32 11.27
CA VAL A 842 8.07 12.49 10.71
C VAL A 842 8.41 11.32 9.78
N LYS A 843 8.18 10.10 10.23
CA LYS A 843 8.43 8.90 9.43
C LYS A 843 7.60 8.86 8.14
N GLN A 844 6.34 9.29 8.21
CA GLN A 844 5.46 9.35 7.04
C GLN A 844 5.74 10.56 6.13
N ALA A 845 6.17 11.68 6.70
CA ALA A 845 6.49 12.88 5.93
C ALA A 845 7.82 12.81 5.18
N GLN A 846 8.76 11.99 5.65
CA GLN A 846 10.10 11.78 5.04
C GLN A 846 10.75 13.10 4.62
N THR A 847 10.80 14.06 5.55
CA THR A 847 11.37 15.38 5.34
C THR A 847 12.20 15.80 6.55
N ALA A 848 13.08 16.78 6.37
CA ALA A 848 13.81 17.34 7.49
C ALA A 848 12.87 17.97 8.52
N VAL A 849 13.25 17.90 9.79
CA VAL A 849 12.52 18.47 10.92
C VAL A 849 13.34 19.61 11.51
N LEU A 850 12.76 20.79 11.57
CA LEU A 850 13.36 21.98 12.12
C LEU A 850 12.88 22.17 13.57
N PRO A 851 13.71 21.93 14.59
CA PRO A 851 13.35 22.20 15.97
C PRO A 851 13.42 23.70 16.26
N VAL A 852 12.41 24.21 16.95
CA VAL A 852 12.33 25.63 17.38
C VAL A 852 11.94 25.64 18.86
N ALA A 853 12.55 26.54 19.62
CA ALA A 853 12.22 26.78 21.02
C ALA A 853 11.80 28.23 21.28
N LEU A 854 10.70 28.39 22.03
CA LEU A 854 10.24 29.68 22.56
C LEU A 854 10.60 29.76 24.03
N VAL A 855 11.43 30.72 24.38
CA VAL A 855 11.97 30.91 25.73
C VAL A 855 11.46 32.22 26.33
N GLY A 856 11.17 32.24 27.66
CA GLY A 856 10.75 33.41 28.40
C GLY A 856 9.22 33.67 28.45
N LEU A 857 8.44 32.98 27.64
CA LEU A 857 6.98 33.14 27.61
C LEU A 857 6.29 32.61 28.90
N GLY A 858 6.82 31.53 29.47
CA GLY A 858 6.30 30.95 30.72
C GLY A 858 6.34 31.94 31.90
N GLU A 859 7.46 32.64 32.06
CA GLU A 859 7.62 33.66 33.10
C GLU A 859 6.61 34.82 32.95
N LEU A 860 6.35 35.23 31.70
CA LEU A 860 5.40 36.31 31.42
C LEU A 860 3.97 35.87 31.75
N LYS A 861 3.63 34.63 31.46
CA LYS A 861 2.33 34.03 31.73
C LYS A 861 2.12 33.86 33.23
N ALA A 862 3.11 33.38 33.98
CA ALA A 862 3.09 33.24 35.41
C ALA A 862 2.87 34.58 36.16
N LYS A 863 3.39 35.67 35.61
CA LYS A 863 3.21 37.04 36.12
C LYS A 863 1.87 37.70 35.72
N GLY A 864 0.95 36.95 35.08
CA GLY A 864 -0.34 37.46 34.61
C GLY A 864 -0.21 38.53 33.52
N ARG A 865 0.97 38.68 32.92
CA ARG A 865 1.23 39.65 31.85
C ARG A 865 1.09 38.92 30.51
N GLY A 866 0.37 39.53 29.58
CA GLY A 866 0.44 39.14 28.16
C GLY A 866 1.89 39.30 27.64
N TRP A 867 2.18 38.88 26.42
CA TRP A 867 3.48 39.07 25.80
C TRP A 867 3.69 40.54 25.47
N PHE A 868 4.49 41.18 26.25
CA PHE A 868 4.83 42.61 26.10
C PHE A 868 6.35 42.81 26.23
N ARG A 869 6.86 43.92 25.74
CA ARG A 869 8.27 44.33 25.77
C ARG A 869 8.97 44.23 27.13
N SER A 870 8.21 44.07 28.20
CA SER A 870 8.72 43.93 29.55
C SER A 870 9.36 42.58 29.89
N GLY A 871 9.36 41.60 28.95
CA GLY A 871 9.98 40.30 29.14
C GLY A 871 11.11 40.02 28.17
N LYS A 872 11.99 39.11 28.55
CA LYS A 872 13.07 38.63 27.67
C LYS A 872 12.50 37.42 26.89
N ILE A 873 11.93 37.67 25.72
CA ILE A 873 11.47 36.61 24.82
C ILE A 873 12.54 36.25 23.83
N ALA A 874 12.87 34.99 23.67
CA ALA A 874 13.77 34.51 22.62
C ALA A 874 13.11 33.41 21.78
N VAL A 875 13.41 33.41 20.48
CA VAL A 875 13.04 32.36 19.53
C VAL A 875 14.35 31.75 19.00
N CYS A 876 14.62 30.54 19.41
CA CYS A 876 15.80 29.78 19.02
C CYS A 876 15.42 28.73 17.95
N VAL A 877 15.99 28.87 16.76
CA VAL A 877 15.84 27.91 15.65
C VAL A 877 17.10 27.04 15.65
N GLY A 878 16.91 25.71 15.66
CA GLY A 878 18.02 24.75 15.64
C GLY A 878 18.38 24.31 14.22
N GLU A 879 19.34 23.39 14.13
CA GLU A 879 19.71 22.74 12.86
C GLU A 879 18.64 21.73 12.42
N PRO A 880 18.39 21.60 11.11
CA PRO A 880 17.45 20.60 10.60
C PRO A 880 17.91 19.17 10.88
N LEU A 881 17.04 18.35 11.44
CA LEU A 881 17.27 16.94 11.73
C LEU A 881 16.71 16.09 10.59
N ARG A 882 17.43 15.03 10.23
CA ARG A 882 16.98 14.01 9.25
C ARG A 882 17.04 12.65 9.92
N PHE A 883 16.02 11.83 9.70
CA PHE A 883 15.87 10.51 10.30
C PHE A 883 15.94 9.43 9.24
N GLY A 884 16.61 8.33 9.57
CA GLY A 884 16.72 7.17 8.69
C GLY A 884 15.44 6.33 8.64
N PRO A 885 15.22 5.54 7.58
CA PRO A 885 14.03 4.73 7.42
C PRO A 885 13.89 3.62 8.48
N LEU A 886 15.00 3.19 9.09
CA LEU A 886 15.04 2.14 10.10
C LEU A 886 14.84 2.65 11.54
N GLU A 887 14.85 3.97 11.75
CA GLU A 887 14.65 4.53 13.09
C GLU A 887 13.22 4.32 13.58
N SER A 888 13.09 3.94 14.85
CA SER A 888 11.77 3.74 15.46
C SER A 888 11.08 5.09 15.75
N GLU A 889 9.75 5.13 15.69
CA GLU A 889 8.95 6.33 15.98
C GLU A 889 9.21 6.87 17.40
N ALA A 890 9.44 5.96 18.35
CA ALA A 890 9.77 6.33 19.72
C ALA A 890 11.13 7.02 19.82
N ALA A 891 12.17 6.49 19.14
CA ALA A 891 13.50 7.09 19.10
C ALA A 891 13.47 8.46 18.41
N ILE A 892 12.72 8.61 17.30
CA ILE A 892 12.50 9.89 16.62
C ILE A 892 11.86 10.89 17.60
N THR A 893 10.79 10.48 18.30
CA THR A 893 10.07 11.36 19.24
C THR A 893 10.98 11.84 20.36
N GLU A 894 11.82 10.96 20.91
CA GLU A 894 12.77 11.27 21.98
C GLU A 894 13.87 12.23 21.50
N GLN A 895 14.47 11.97 20.34
CA GLN A 895 15.48 12.86 19.74
C GLN A 895 14.92 14.25 19.46
N LEU A 896 13.68 14.36 18.97
CA LEU A 896 13.01 15.64 18.74
C LEU A 896 12.77 16.40 20.06
N HIS A 897 12.32 15.70 21.09
CA HIS A 897 12.14 16.30 22.43
C HIS A 897 13.47 16.80 23.00
N ALA A 898 14.52 16.00 22.90
CA ALA A 898 15.87 16.38 23.33
C ALA A 898 16.39 17.61 22.57
N ALA A 899 16.17 17.68 21.25
CA ALA A 899 16.60 18.81 20.42
C ALA A 899 15.91 20.13 20.85
N VAL A 900 14.59 20.11 21.06
CA VAL A 900 13.87 21.31 21.53
C VAL A 900 14.29 21.67 22.96
N SER A 901 14.47 20.68 23.85
CA SER A 901 14.96 20.89 25.22
C SER A 901 16.35 21.56 25.25
N ALA A 902 17.26 21.09 24.38
CA ALA A 902 18.60 21.68 24.27
C ALA A 902 18.56 23.14 23.81
N LEU A 903 17.64 23.52 22.92
CA LEU A 903 17.45 24.91 22.51
C LEU A 903 16.87 25.80 23.63
N MET A 904 16.09 25.23 24.56
CA MET A 904 15.54 25.95 25.71
C MET A 904 16.59 26.19 26.80
N THR A 905 17.54 25.26 26.93
CA THR A 905 18.60 25.32 28.01
C THR A 905 19.92 25.88 27.53
N GLY A 906 20.11 26.12 26.22
CA GLY A 906 21.33 26.67 25.64
C GLY A 906 21.64 28.07 26.15
N PRO A 907 22.93 28.50 26.17
CA PRO A 907 23.35 29.69 26.87
C PRO A 907 22.70 30.96 26.31
N THR A 908 21.90 31.59 27.16
CA THR A 908 21.40 32.97 27.00
C THR A 908 22.55 34.01 27.01
N GLU A 909 23.79 33.57 27.16
CA GLU A 909 25.03 34.35 27.16
C GLU A 909 25.90 34.00 25.95
N ARG A 910 25.55 34.50 24.79
CA ARG A 910 26.55 34.88 23.76
C ARG A 910 26.31 36.33 23.38
N SER A 911 26.86 37.19 24.22
CA SER A 911 27.37 38.49 23.82
C SER A 911 28.48 38.25 22.80
N GLU A 912 28.15 38.35 21.51
CA GLU A 912 29.03 38.63 20.38
C GLU A 912 28.33 38.29 19.10
N PHE A 913 27.49 39.19 18.63
CA PHE A 913 27.26 39.40 17.20
C PHE A 913 26.65 40.80 17.05
N SER A 914 27.58 41.74 16.85
CA SER A 914 27.30 43.09 16.28
C SER A 914 27.03 42.94 14.80
#